data_226401b29e1c1fad602e1b3b4798c742
#
_entry.id   226401b29e1c1fad602e1b3b4798c742
#
_cell.length_a   1.000
_cell.length_b   1.000
_cell.length_c   1.000
_cell.angle_alpha   90.00
_cell.angle_beta   90.00
_cell.angle_gamma   90.00
#
_symmetry.space_group_name_H-M   'P 1'
#
loop_
_entity.id
_entity.type
_entity.pdbx_description
1 polymer ?
#
loop_
_entity_poly.entity_id
_entity_poly.type
_entity_poly.pdbx_seq_one_letter_code
_entity_poly.pdbx_strand_id
1 'polypeptide(L)'
;MYNILISGYYGFDNIGDESILRTLVTSLRERIPDCSLTVLSHDPAATREKYGVEAVERMSPLAIARAVRRCDMLISGGGSLLQDVTSSKSLHYYLAIIRFAQLLGKKVFIYSQGIGPIEKDADRRATARALRRADGIVVRDERSAALLAEIGVPAERVVITADPVIRMKKTDRAVGETILRRAGVTQDGRPVVGWAIRERNRDSRFVAEVLRSIRWLKETYNAQSVLIPFHYEEDGEVCRHIASQLPDDTAVCLDEKYLSEDMLSIIGCMDLLVGVRLHSLIYAAIMGVPLIGISYDPKCTAFLNSVGLDKLSTRDGYTAEAFETEAARVLANGAEQTACVKRHMDELSRKLDTNEEMICAIMKDEKKTQPSAPQKNEKSGVRTAGAISIVFLLTLFAKLLGVVREMVQANIFGTGVDANLYTASYNSTLYLFTTVCYALCIAAVPILTKEFAADRRRGERAANNLMTVTLLGALVVVAIWQILASTPLVGVLWDTDASELPRLVSYIRIMTCALPVVAAAYLNVAIFQATDHYELQGSMSIPYNAFLAVFLLTLGARWGILGVVIASSCAWLLQLGMSIPYARKEHYVYRPVLDRGADYVGTYFKTALVTVLTTSVFLFCYLIDTSTAASFNDSAVSAFYYADKLFTPLTTSVLYSISAVMFPRFNREFTREDAKGYLGYIWNVTENTLLFIFPVCAMMCAFGTDIIRVIFEGGSFTAASTEMTGSIFARYALGMSAFAVLDLLNKAYYAMKKTLVPLLINLGVLALNIVLNRVFRTDTGVAAATSIALTIGALAMIAQLFRGTGIVRLVPLLKGLAATAAMSLVLYGGHALLVMADESKLMLVVKCGLTGVAGCAVYLGVSLLLRQTIMAETIRKFKK
;
A
#
# COMPACT_ATOMS: atom_id res chain seq x y z
N MET A 1 0.26 -20.35 18.81
CA MET A 1 1.49 -19.56 18.98
C MET A 1 1.23 -18.20 18.37
N TYR A 2 1.39 -17.11 19.10
CA TYR A 2 1.10 -15.75 18.67
C TYR A 2 2.37 -15.12 18.10
N ASN A 3 2.33 -14.58 16.89
CA ASN A 3 3.51 -14.08 16.18
C ASN A 3 3.63 -12.57 16.37
N ILE A 4 4.67 -12.12 17.06
CA ILE A 4 4.94 -10.72 17.33
C ILE A 4 6.11 -10.24 16.46
N LEU A 5 5.92 -9.17 15.72
CA LEU A 5 6.96 -8.48 14.96
C LEU A 5 7.40 -7.23 15.72
N ILE A 6 8.69 -7.12 16.00
CA ILE A 6 9.27 -6.00 16.74
C ILE A 6 10.03 -5.09 15.77
N SER A 7 9.69 -3.81 15.76
CA SER A 7 10.33 -2.76 14.95
C SER A 7 11.00 -1.73 15.84
N GLY A 8 12.29 -1.46 15.60
CA GLY A 8 13.07 -0.50 16.35
C GLY A 8 14.40 -0.16 15.67
N TYR A 9 15.30 0.50 16.40
CA TYR A 9 16.66 0.83 15.92
C TYR A 9 17.66 -0.23 16.39
N TYR A 10 17.49 -1.46 15.84
CA TYR A 10 18.22 -2.66 16.31
C TYR A 10 19.25 -3.14 15.29
N GLY A 11 20.34 -3.77 15.82
CA GLY A 11 21.45 -4.27 15.00
C GLY A 11 22.46 -3.20 14.59
N PHE A 12 22.53 -2.07 15.29
CA PHE A 12 23.49 -0.98 15.05
C PHE A 12 24.52 -0.82 16.17
N ASP A 13 24.62 -1.78 17.07
CA ASP A 13 25.52 -1.75 18.23
C ASP A 13 25.36 -0.50 19.13
N ASN A 14 24.17 0.10 19.14
CA ASN A 14 23.81 1.15 20.10
C ASN A 14 23.37 0.48 21.41
N ILE A 15 24.18 0.56 22.44
CA ILE A 15 23.97 -0.13 23.75
C ILE A 15 22.57 0.16 24.29
N GLY A 16 22.08 1.40 24.17
CA GLY A 16 20.76 1.78 24.67
C GLY A 16 19.60 1.08 23.96
N ASP A 17 19.62 1.06 22.64
CA ASP A 17 18.57 0.41 21.84
C ASP A 17 18.66 -1.11 21.93
N GLU A 18 19.87 -1.67 22.01
CA GLU A 18 20.10 -3.10 22.26
C GLU A 18 19.57 -3.53 23.64
N SER A 19 19.71 -2.68 24.66
CA SER A 19 19.15 -2.93 26.00
C SER A 19 17.63 -2.93 26.01
N ILE A 20 17.03 -2.01 25.26
CA ILE A 20 15.57 -1.99 25.08
C ILE A 20 15.09 -3.30 24.43
N LEU A 21 15.77 -3.74 23.36
CA LEU A 21 15.43 -5.01 22.70
C LEU A 21 15.57 -6.20 23.65
N ARG A 22 16.67 -6.26 24.39
CA ARG A 22 16.94 -7.32 25.41
C ARG A 22 15.79 -7.39 26.41
N THR A 23 15.44 -6.26 26.99
CA THR A 23 14.39 -6.18 28.01
C THR A 23 13.04 -6.56 27.44
N LEU A 24 12.71 -6.05 26.25
CA LEU A 24 11.45 -6.35 25.56
C LEU A 24 11.31 -7.85 25.25
N VAL A 25 12.35 -8.47 24.69
CA VAL A 25 12.37 -9.92 24.40
C VAL A 25 12.22 -10.74 25.67
N THR A 26 12.93 -10.37 26.76
CA THR A 26 12.86 -11.08 28.05
C THR A 26 11.47 -10.94 28.66
N SER A 27 10.91 -9.72 28.74
CA SER A 27 9.58 -9.47 29.32
C SER A 27 8.47 -10.20 28.54
N LEU A 28 8.53 -10.19 27.21
CA LEU A 28 7.54 -10.89 26.39
C LEU A 28 7.61 -12.41 26.58
N ARG A 29 8.80 -13.01 26.66
CA ARG A 29 8.95 -14.45 26.89
C ARG A 29 8.47 -14.88 28.29
N GLU A 30 8.76 -14.08 29.32
CA GLU A 30 8.36 -14.37 30.70
C GLU A 30 6.82 -14.26 30.88
N ARG A 31 6.19 -13.28 30.22
CA ARG A 31 4.75 -12.99 30.42
C ARG A 31 3.84 -13.61 29.37
N ILE A 32 4.38 -13.93 28.18
CA ILE A 32 3.63 -14.47 27.04
C ILE A 32 4.42 -15.68 26.44
N PRO A 33 4.51 -16.81 27.17
CA PRO A 33 5.37 -17.93 26.78
C PRO A 33 4.98 -18.57 25.42
N ASP A 34 3.71 -18.44 24.98
CA ASP A 34 3.22 -18.98 23.70
C ASP A 34 3.42 -18.03 22.51
N CYS A 35 4.34 -17.07 22.57
CA CYS A 35 4.63 -16.16 21.46
C CYS A 35 5.90 -16.53 20.69
N SER A 36 5.88 -16.26 19.38
CA SER A 36 7.05 -16.26 18.50
C SER A 36 7.45 -14.81 18.20
N LEU A 37 8.73 -14.50 18.41
CA LEU A 37 9.27 -13.14 18.23
C LEU A 37 10.11 -13.05 16.96
N THR A 38 9.82 -12.06 16.12
CA THR A 38 10.62 -11.69 14.95
C THR A 38 11.04 -10.23 15.07
N VAL A 39 12.31 -9.92 14.85
CA VAL A 39 12.86 -8.55 14.98
C VAL A 39 13.28 -8.02 13.63
N LEU A 40 12.93 -6.77 13.31
CA LEU A 40 13.50 -6.03 12.19
C LEU A 40 14.87 -5.48 12.62
N SER A 41 15.95 -5.98 12.03
CA SER A 41 17.33 -5.67 12.42
C SER A 41 18.18 -5.24 11.23
N HIS A 42 19.19 -4.42 11.48
CA HIS A 42 20.24 -4.09 10.51
C HIS A 42 21.20 -5.27 10.31
N ASP A 43 21.54 -5.97 11.40
CA ASP A 43 22.27 -7.24 11.36
C ASP A 43 21.40 -8.39 11.89
N PRO A 44 20.65 -9.07 11.00
CA PRO A 44 19.82 -10.18 11.43
C PRO A 44 20.57 -11.38 11.99
N ALA A 45 21.82 -11.60 11.54
CA ALA A 45 22.64 -12.74 12.02
C ALA A 45 23.04 -12.53 13.48
N ALA A 46 23.66 -11.40 13.79
CA ALA A 46 24.03 -11.04 15.15
C ALA A 46 22.81 -10.96 16.09
N THR A 47 21.67 -10.45 15.60
CA THR A 47 20.44 -10.36 16.39
C THR A 47 19.88 -11.74 16.75
N ARG A 48 19.90 -12.71 15.83
CA ARG A 48 19.50 -14.10 16.12
C ARG A 48 20.38 -14.73 17.20
N GLU A 49 21.70 -14.57 17.05
CA GLU A 49 22.69 -15.13 17.97
C GLU A 49 22.56 -14.52 19.37
N LYS A 50 22.50 -13.17 19.47
CA LYS A 50 22.45 -12.43 20.75
C LYS A 50 21.15 -12.67 21.54
N TYR A 51 20.00 -12.78 20.87
CA TYR A 51 18.69 -12.77 21.54
C TYR A 51 17.87 -14.07 21.36
N GLY A 52 18.33 -14.99 20.51
CA GLY A 52 17.64 -16.25 20.24
C GLY A 52 16.26 -16.04 19.63
N VAL A 53 16.07 -15.01 18.82
CA VAL A 53 14.81 -14.66 18.13
C VAL A 53 14.98 -14.77 16.63
N GLU A 54 13.87 -14.88 15.89
CA GLU A 54 13.92 -14.67 14.44
C GLU A 54 14.26 -13.20 14.14
N ALA A 55 15.06 -12.97 13.09
CA ALA A 55 15.40 -11.62 12.68
C ALA A 55 15.38 -11.48 11.16
N VAL A 56 14.96 -10.30 10.70
CA VAL A 56 14.73 -9.96 9.30
C VAL A 56 15.38 -8.63 8.97
N GLU A 57 15.98 -8.54 7.78
CA GLU A 57 16.64 -7.34 7.28
C GLU A 57 15.66 -6.16 7.20
N ARG A 58 15.96 -5.10 7.97
CA ARG A 58 15.08 -3.93 8.13
C ARG A 58 15.00 -3.02 6.90
N MET A 59 15.95 -3.09 5.98
CA MET A 59 15.97 -2.26 4.77
C MET A 59 15.40 -2.98 3.55
N SER A 60 15.01 -4.25 3.66
CA SER A 60 14.41 -5.03 2.58
C SER A 60 12.87 -4.92 2.59
N PRO A 61 12.23 -4.18 1.66
CA PRO A 61 10.78 -4.01 1.63
C PRO A 61 10.03 -5.34 1.50
N LEU A 62 10.57 -6.29 0.74
CA LEU A 62 9.96 -7.63 0.57
C LEU A 62 10.05 -8.46 1.85
N ALA A 63 11.17 -8.37 2.58
CA ALA A 63 11.36 -9.07 3.83
C ALA A 63 10.44 -8.50 4.92
N ILE A 64 10.36 -7.16 5.05
CA ILE A 64 9.42 -6.46 5.93
C ILE A 64 7.98 -6.87 5.61
N ALA A 65 7.59 -6.84 4.33
CA ALA A 65 6.23 -7.19 3.91
C ALA A 65 5.86 -8.63 4.28
N ARG A 66 6.79 -9.58 4.14
CA ARG A 66 6.58 -10.98 4.57
C ARG A 66 6.46 -11.08 6.08
N ALA A 67 7.31 -10.40 6.84
CA ALA A 67 7.29 -10.41 8.31
C ALA A 67 5.99 -9.81 8.84
N VAL A 68 5.56 -8.64 8.33
CA VAL A 68 4.29 -8.00 8.72
C VAL A 68 3.08 -8.87 8.36
N ARG A 69 3.09 -9.58 7.22
CA ARG A 69 2.00 -10.50 6.87
C ARG A 69 1.88 -11.68 7.82
N ARG A 70 3.01 -12.19 8.31
CA ARG A 70 3.06 -13.36 9.19
C ARG A 70 2.79 -13.04 10.65
N CYS A 71 3.04 -11.81 11.10
CA CYS A 71 2.78 -11.44 12.48
C CYS A 71 1.28 -11.27 12.75
N ASP A 72 0.91 -11.44 14.00
CA ASP A 72 -0.42 -11.11 14.52
C ASP A 72 -0.41 -9.69 15.12
N MET A 73 0.73 -9.29 15.72
CA MET A 73 0.94 -7.97 16.28
C MET A 73 2.28 -7.38 15.86
N LEU A 74 2.28 -6.08 15.51
CA LEU A 74 3.47 -5.25 15.39
C LEU A 74 3.67 -4.49 16.70
N ILE A 75 4.82 -4.67 17.33
CA ILE A 75 5.29 -3.81 18.41
C ILE A 75 6.26 -2.78 17.84
N SER A 76 5.92 -1.49 17.93
CA SER A 76 6.88 -0.41 17.77
C SER A 76 7.63 -0.29 19.09
N GLY A 77 8.88 -0.76 19.10
CA GLY A 77 9.69 -0.89 20.32
C GLY A 77 10.02 0.44 20.96
N GLY A 78 10.63 0.39 22.13
CA GLY A 78 11.07 1.56 22.89
C GLY A 78 12.14 2.39 22.16
N GLY A 79 12.67 3.39 22.83
CA GLY A 79 13.61 4.36 22.27
C GLY A 79 12.88 5.63 21.79
N SER A 80 13.57 6.47 21.04
CA SER A 80 13.01 7.72 20.46
C SER A 80 12.93 7.60 18.94
N LEU A 81 12.05 6.71 18.46
CA LEU A 81 11.92 6.41 17.02
C LEU A 81 11.09 7.46 16.26
N LEU A 82 10.03 7.99 16.91
CA LEU A 82 9.10 8.94 16.34
C LEU A 82 9.53 10.38 16.68
N GLN A 83 10.52 10.89 15.93
CA GLN A 83 11.06 12.25 16.03
C GLN A 83 11.60 12.67 14.66
N ASP A 84 11.61 14.00 14.36
CA ASP A 84 12.06 14.54 13.06
C ASP A 84 13.34 15.40 13.14
N VAL A 85 13.90 15.59 14.33
CA VAL A 85 15.13 16.38 14.57
C VAL A 85 16.33 15.73 13.90
N THR A 86 16.46 14.39 13.97
CA THR A 86 17.55 13.68 13.30
C THR A 86 17.27 13.56 11.80
N SER A 87 16.05 13.13 11.42
CA SER A 87 15.64 12.99 10.02
C SER A 87 14.15 12.69 9.89
N SER A 88 13.40 13.50 9.12
CA SER A 88 12.03 13.17 8.73
C SER A 88 11.93 11.83 7.97
N LYS A 89 12.99 11.43 7.24
CA LYS A 89 13.00 10.12 6.54
C LYS A 89 12.96 8.95 7.53
N SER A 90 13.64 9.05 8.68
CA SER A 90 13.61 8.05 9.74
C SER A 90 12.23 7.95 10.36
N LEU A 91 11.60 9.07 10.70
CA LEU A 91 10.22 9.12 11.18
C LEU A 91 9.25 8.43 10.20
N HIS A 92 9.31 8.80 8.93
CA HIS A 92 8.44 8.23 7.90
C HIS A 92 8.66 6.72 7.69
N TYR A 93 9.89 6.22 7.85
CA TYR A 93 10.17 4.78 7.81
C TYR A 93 9.37 4.01 8.88
N TYR A 94 9.43 4.45 10.15
CA TYR A 94 8.68 3.79 11.23
C TYR A 94 7.16 3.96 11.07
N LEU A 95 6.71 5.15 10.69
CA LEU A 95 5.29 5.39 10.41
C LEU A 95 4.78 4.54 9.23
N ALA A 96 5.60 4.29 8.21
CA ALA A 96 5.24 3.43 7.09
C ALA A 96 5.03 1.98 7.52
N ILE A 97 5.89 1.43 8.39
CA ILE A 97 5.75 0.07 8.94
C ILE A 97 4.48 -0.02 9.80
N ILE A 98 4.26 0.96 10.70
CA ILE A 98 3.05 1.04 11.52
C ILE A 98 1.79 1.06 10.65
N ARG A 99 1.74 1.94 9.65
CA ARG A 99 0.60 2.05 8.72
C ARG A 99 0.41 0.81 7.88
N PHE A 100 1.50 0.20 7.44
CA PHE A 100 1.45 -1.04 6.67
C PHE A 100 0.87 -2.19 7.50
N ALA A 101 1.28 -2.32 8.77
CA ALA A 101 0.68 -3.28 9.69
C ALA A 101 -0.82 -3.00 9.91
N GLN A 102 -1.19 -1.74 10.12
CA GLN A 102 -2.59 -1.32 10.26
C GLN A 102 -3.42 -1.59 8.99
N LEU A 103 -2.86 -1.37 7.81
CA LEU A 103 -3.51 -1.67 6.52
C LEU A 103 -3.76 -3.17 6.34
N LEU A 104 -2.89 -4.01 6.88
CA LEU A 104 -3.04 -5.47 6.87
C LEU A 104 -3.92 -5.98 8.03
N GLY A 105 -4.55 -5.09 8.80
CA GLY A 105 -5.41 -5.45 9.93
C GLY A 105 -4.65 -6.08 11.11
N LYS A 106 -3.32 -5.87 11.18
CA LYS A 106 -2.49 -6.35 12.28
C LYS A 106 -2.66 -5.44 13.49
N LYS A 107 -2.59 -6.02 14.68
CA LYS A 107 -2.54 -5.25 15.92
C LYS A 107 -1.27 -4.43 15.97
N VAL A 108 -1.36 -3.20 16.45
CA VAL A 108 -0.21 -2.30 16.59
C VAL A 108 -0.13 -1.81 18.02
N PHE A 109 1.00 -2.06 18.66
CA PHE A 109 1.30 -1.64 20.01
C PHE A 109 2.54 -0.73 20.03
N ILE A 110 2.44 0.43 20.65
CA ILE A 110 3.55 1.34 20.91
C ILE A 110 4.06 1.03 22.32
N TYR A 111 5.29 0.55 22.42
CA TYR A 111 5.82 -0.02 23.65
C TYR A 111 6.77 0.96 24.34
N SER A 112 6.31 1.60 25.39
CA SER A 112 7.10 2.52 26.26
C SER A 112 8.02 3.47 25.48
N GLN A 113 7.50 4.07 24.42
CA GLN A 113 8.30 4.85 23.48
C GLN A 113 8.42 6.31 23.90
N GLY A 114 9.62 6.90 23.74
CA GLY A 114 9.80 8.34 23.77
C GLY A 114 9.36 8.97 22.45
N ILE A 115 8.44 9.93 22.48
CA ILE A 115 7.91 10.60 21.30
C ILE A 115 8.45 12.04 21.21
N GLY A 116 8.96 12.37 20.04
CA GLY A 116 9.43 13.72 19.71
C GLY A 116 10.87 14.05 20.14
N PRO A 117 11.27 15.30 19.87
CA PRO A 117 10.50 16.41 19.26
C PRO A 117 10.05 16.13 17.83
N ILE A 118 8.86 16.64 17.46
CA ILE A 118 8.36 16.63 16.09
C ILE A 118 8.03 18.08 15.74
N GLU A 119 8.87 18.69 14.92
CA GLU A 119 8.80 20.14 14.64
C GLU A 119 7.90 20.44 13.45
N LYS A 120 7.91 19.58 12.41
CA LYS A 120 7.18 19.83 11.17
C LYS A 120 5.70 19.47 11.30
N ASP A 121 4.81 20.36 10.93
CA ASP A 121 3.36 20.14 10.96
C ASP A 121 2.90 18.92 10.14
N ALA A 122 3.55 18.66 9.01
CA ALA A 122 3.25 17.49 8.19
C ALA A 122 3.55 16.19 8.94
N ASP A 123 4.67 16.15 9.68
CA ASP A 123 5.14 15.02 10.46
C ASP A 123 4.29 14.82 11.72
N ARG A 124 3.87 15.92 12.37
CA ARG A 124 2.87 15.94 13.47
C ARG A 124 1.55 15.31 13.03
N ARG A 125 1.00 15.74 11.88
CA ARG A 125 -0.25 15.19 11.33
C ARG A 125 -0.10 13.71 10.91
N ALA A 126 1.06 13.34 10.38
CA ALA A 126 1.34 11.95 9.97
C ALA A 126 1.40 11.02 11.17
N THR A 127 2.10 11.43 12.25
CA THR A 127 2.23 10.71 13.52
C THR A 127 0.87 10.56 14.20
N ALA A 128 0.13 11.64 14.36
CA ALA A 128 -1.20 11.61 14.95
C ALA A 128 -2.15 10.64 14.24
N ARG A 129 -2.15 10.65 12.89
CA ARG A 129 -2.97 9.75 12.08
C ARG A 129 -2.62 8.27 12.26
N ALA A 130 -1.35 7.94 12.43
CA ALA A 130 -0.89 6.58 12.66
C ALA A 130 -1.23 6.12 14.09
N LEU A 131 -0.95 6.95 15.10
CA LEU A 131 -1.11 6.56 16.50
C LEU A 131 -2.58 6.54 16.95
N ARG A 132 -3.46 7.37 16.42
CA ARG A 132 -4.91 7.27 16.69
C ARG A 132 -5.53 5.92 16.31
N ARG A 133 -4.85 5.12 15.49
CA ARG A 133 -5.30 3.78 15.05
C ARG A 133 -4.52 2.63 15.69
N ALA A 134 -3.54 2.93 16.57
CA ALA A 134 -2.83 1.90 17.31
C ALA A 134 -3.76 1.25 18.34
N ASP A 135 -3.60 -0.05 18.59
CA ASP A 135 -4.43 -0.81 19.55
C ASP A 135 -4.02 -0.53 21.00
N GLY A 136 -2.74 -0.21 21.22
CA GLY A 136 -2.23 0.25 22.52
C GLY A 136 -1.14 1.29 22.32
N ILE A 137 -1.16 2.33 23.16
CA ILE A 137 -0.16 3.41 23.15
C ILE A 137 0.38 3.58 24.57
N VAL A 138 1.61 3.17 24.76
CA VAL A 138 2.35 3.34 26.01
C VAL A 138 3.59 4.19 25.72
N VAL A 139 3.78 5.25 26.46
CA VAL A 139 4.91 6.16 26.38
C VAL A 139 5.71 6.12 27.68
N ARG A 140 6.99 6.47 27.62
CA ARG A 140 7.87 6.37 28.78
C ARG A 140 7.88 7.59 29.69
N ASP A 141 7.37 8.74 29.22
CA ASP A 141 7.45 9.99 29.95
C ASP A 141 6.24 10.92 29.64
N GLU A 142 5.97 11.85 30.58
CA GLU A 142 4.86 12.82 30.50
C GLU A 142 4.99 13.75 29.29
N ARG A 143 6.22 14.07 28.90
CA ARG A 143 6.48 14.95 27.76
C ARG A 143 6.03 14.31 26.44
N SER A 144 6.27 13.02 26.29
CA SER A 144 5.77 12.24 25.14
C SER A 144 4.25 12.21 25.10
N ALA A 145 3.60 12.06 26.27
CA ALA A 145 2.14 12.10 26.38
C ALA A 145 1.58 13.48 26.05
N ALA A 146 2.21 14.54 26.56
CA ALA A 146 1.81 15.93 26.29
C ALA A 146 1.93 16.27 24.79
N LEU A 147 3.01 15.87 24.13
CA LEU A 147 3.17 16.05 22.68
C LEU A 147 2.10 15.28 21.90
N LEU A 148 1.77 14.05 22.31
CA LEU A 148 0.71 13.28 21.67
C LEU A 148 -0.65 13.95 21.80
N ALA A 149 -0.97 14.52 22.97
CA ALA A 149 -2.19 15.28 23.18
C ALA A 149 -2.20 16.56 22.32
N GLU A 150 -1.10 17.30 22.25
CA GLU A 150 -0.93 18.50 21.42
C GLU A 150 -1.21 18.22 19.93
N ILE A 151 -0.69 17.10 19.40
CA ILE A 151 -0.93 16.72 18.00
C ILE A 151 -2.30 16.04 17.78
N GLY A 152 -3.12 15.93 18.85
CA GLY A 152 -4.50 15.48 18.82
C GLY A 152 -4.69 13.96 18.89
N VAL A 153 -3.80 13.22 19.54
CA VAL A 153 -4.07 11.84 20.00
C VAL A 153 -4.83 11.95 21.33
N PRO A 154 -6.01 11.29 21.49
CA PRO A 154 -6.79 11.38 22.72
C PRO A 154 -5.98 10.92 23.95
N ALA A 155 -5.95 11.76 24.99
CA ALA A 155 -5.14 11.53 26.20
C ALA A 155 -5.52 10.21 26.93
N GLU A 156 -6.80 9.87 26.90
CA GLU A 156 -7.33 8.64 27.50
C GLU A 156 -6.83 7.34 26.85
N ARG A 157 -6.21 7.44 25.68
CA ARG A 157 -5.61 6.32 24.94
C ARG A 157 -4.11 6.16 25.19
N VAL A 158 -3.51 7.11 25.89
CA VAL A 158 -2.06 7.17 26.13
C VAL A 158 -1.78 6.80 27.58
N VAL A 159 -1.05 5.72 27.79
CA VAL A 159 -0.61 5.29 29.11
C VAL A 159 0.85 5.68 29.30
N ILE A 160 1.18 6.24 30.48
CA ILE A 160 2.55 6.64 30.82
C ILE A 160 3.14 5.55 31.74
N THR A 161 4.29 5.02 31.38
CA THR A 161 5.02 4.04 32.18
C THR A 161 6.44 4.52 32.49
N ALA A 162 7.45 3.87 31.95
CA ALA A 162 8.86 4.20 32.14
C ALA A 162 9.69 3.67 30.96
N ASP A 163 11.01 3.95 30.96
CA ASP A 163 11.92 3.35 30.01
C ASP A 163 12.06 1.84 30.31
N PRO A 164 11.88 0.95 29.31
CA PRO A 164 11.92 -0.49 29.53
C PRO A 164 13.21 -1.02 30.13
N VAL A 165 14.34 -0.34 29.87
CA VAL A 165 15.66 -0.74 30.37
C VAL A 165 15.72 -0.81 31.91
N ILE A 166 14.83 -0.10 32.61
CA ILE A 166 14.72 -0.17 34.09
C ILE A 166 14.54 -1.61 34.61
N ARG A 167 13.96 -2.50 33.80
CA ARG A 167 13.77 -3.92 34.13
C ARG A 167 14.96 -4.84 33.83
N MET A 168 16.05 -4.33 33.31
CA MET A 168 17.24 -5.17 33.17
C MET A 168 17.65 -5.76 34.51
N LYS A 169 17.92 -7.07 34.50
CA LYS A 169 18.40 -7.76 35.72
C LYS A 169 19.80 -7.27 36.07
N LYS A 170 20.04 -7.05 37.35
CA LYS A 170 21.39 -6.76 37.83
C LYS A 170 22.35 -7.88 37.41
N THR A 171 23.55 -7.47 36.98
CA THR A 171 24.62 -8.39 36.57
C THR A 171 25.63 -8.56 37.72
N ASP A 172 26.36 -9.65 37.70
CA ASP A 172 27.47 -9.85 38.64
C ASP A 172 28.59 -8.83 38.29
N ARG A 173 29.19 -8.25 39.32
CA ARG A 173 30.30 -7.32 39.21
C ARG A 173 31.60 -7.99 38.73
N ALA A 174 31.79 -9.29 38.92
CA ALA A 174 33.00 -10.01 38.58
C ALA A 174 33.44 -9.86 37.11
N VAL A 175 32.48 -9.78 36.17
CA VAL A 175 32.77 -9.53 34.74
C VAL A 175 33.32 -8.12 34.56
N GLY A 176 32.65 -7.11 35.13
CA GLY A 176 33.09 -5.72 35.10
C GLY A 176 34.44 -5.50 35.73
N GLU A 177 34.71 -6.10 36.90
CA GLU A 177 36.01 -6.06 37.55
C GLU A 177 37.12 -6.64 36.67
N THR A 178 36.86 -7.73 35.97
CA THR A 178 37.83 -8.34 35.07
C THR A 178 38.13 -7.42 33.87
N ILE A 179 37.10 -6.79 33.28
CA ILE A 179 37.25 -5.84 32.18
C ILE A 179 38.03 -4.62 32.63
N LEU A 180 37.65 -4.03 33.75
CA LEU A 180 38.32 -2.86 34.33
C LEU A 180 39.78 -3.10 34.63
N ARG A 181 40.12 -4.28 35.23
CA ARG A 181 41.50 -4.68 35.49
C ARG A 181 42.31 -4.80 34.17
N ARG A 182 41.74 -5.34 33.10
CA ARG A 182 42.40 -5.40 31.79
C ARG A 182 42.61 -4.02 31.19
N ALA A 183 41.71 -3.09 31.46
CA ALA A 183 41.80 -1.70 31.00
C ALA A 183 42.77 -0.86 31.84
N GLY A 184 43.37 -1.41 32.92
CA GLY A 184 44.35 -0.71 33.76
C GLY A 184 43.75 -0.04 34.99
N VAL A 185 42.49 -0.35 35.34
CA VAL A 185 41.89 0.14 36.59
C VAL A 185 42.39 -0.67 37.76
N THR A 186 42.99 -0.03 38.76
CA THR A 186 43.51 -0.68 39.95
C THR A 186 42.45 -0.80 41.02
N GLN A 187 42.33 -2.00 41.62
CA GLN A 187 41.38 -2.26 42.72
C GLN A 187 42.14 -2.14 44.09
N ASP A 188 42.63 -0.98 44.39
CA ASP A 188 43.45 -0.71 45.59
C ASP A 188 42.69 0.11 46.67
N GLY A 189 41.37 0.18 46.56
CA GLY A 189 40.52 0.90 47.51
C GLY A 189 40.30 2.38 47.16
N ARG A 190 40.88 2.87 46.10
CA ARG A 190 40.61 4.21 45.59
C ARG A 190 39.20 4.31 44.97
N PRO A 191 38.50 5.44 45.12
CA PRO A 191 37.23 5.64 44.42
C PRO A 191 37.39 5.54 42.90
N VAL A 192 36.47 4.80 42.26
CA VAL A 192 36.41 4.67 40.80
C VAL A 192 35.19 5.47 40.27
N VAL A 193 35.46 6.48 39.46
CA VAL A 193 34.42 7.37 38.92
C VAL A 193 34.23 7.14 37.42
N GLY A 194 33.04 6.66 37.05
CA GLY A 194 32.67 6.47 35.63
C GLY A 194 32.20 7.72 34.96
N TRP A 195 32.60 7.96 33.71
CA TRP A 195 32.21 9.11 32.89
C TRP A 195 31.62 8.64 31.58
N ALA A 196 30.31 8.80 31.44
CA ALA A 196 29.59 8.50 30.19
C ALA A 196 29.31 9.80 29.42
N ILE A 197 30.29 10.25 28.63
CA ILE A 197 30.32 11.55 27.95
C ILE A 197 29.75 11.45 26.56
N ARG A 198 29.07 12.51 26.13
CA ARG A 198 28.64 12.73 24.75
C ARG A 198 29.01 14.13 24.27
N GLU A 199 30.03 14.21 23.43
CA GLU A 199 30.50 15.44 22.82
C GLU A 199 31.20 15.09 21.48
N ARG A 200 31.08 15.95 20.48
CA ARG A 200 31.74 15.78 19.19
C ARG A 200 32.93 16.70 18.99
N ASN A 201 32.95 17.84 19.69
CA ASN A 201 34.05 18.80 19.62
C ASN A 201 35.01 18.55 20.76
N ARG A 202 36.23 18.09 20.47
CA ARG A 202 37.31 17.81 21.40
C ARG A 202 37.78 19.06 22.16
N ASP A 203 37.72 20.23 21.49
CA ASP A 203 38.19 21.50 22.06
C ASP A 203 37.02 22.30 22.67
N SER A 204 35.90 21.66 22.97
CA SER A 204 34.76 22.35 23.57
C SER A 204 35.05 22.79 25.01
N ARG A 205 34.44 23.88 25.44
CA ARG A 205 34.48 24.30 26.86
C ARG A 205 34.05 23.15 27.80
N PHE A 206 33.08 22.36 27.38
CA PHE A 206 32.59 21.20 28.15
C PHE A 206 33.71 20.19 28.43
N VAL A 207 34.52 19.85 27.41
CA VAL A 207 35.66 18.91 27.56
C VAL A 207 36.72 19.50 28.50
N ALA A 208 37.01 20.81 28.38
CA ALA A 208 37.96 21.48 29.27
C ALA A 208 37.52 21.45 30.75
N GLU A 209 36.23 21.69 30.99
CA GLU A 209 35.65 21.62 32.35
C GLU A 209 35.63 20.18 32.91
N VAL A 210 35.37 19.15 32.06
CA VAL A 210 35.45 17.73 32.44
C VAL A 210 36.88 17.37 32.83
N LEU A 211 37.88 17.81 32.07
CA LEU A 211 39.31 17.61 32.43
C LEU A 211 39.67 18.22 33.78
N ARG A 212 39.15 19.41 34.08
CA ARG A 212 39.30 20.06 35.39
C ARG A 212 38.68 19.21 36.51
N SER A 213 37.47 18.74 36.30
CA SER A 213 36.73 17.90 37.26
C SER A 213 37.46 16.56 37.54
N ILE A 214 38.02 15.92 36.51
CA ILE A 214 38.80 14.68 36.68
C ILE A 214 40.09 14.93 37.46
N ARG A 215 40.81 16.04 37.18
CA ARG A 215 42.02 16.41 37.96
C ARG A 215 41.66 16.67 39.43
N TRP A 216 40.58 17.44 39.70
CA TRP A 216 40.11 17.69 41.04
C TRP A 216 39.77 16.41 41.82
N LEU A 217 39.10 15.42 41.19
CA LEU A 217 38.83 14.11 41.78
C LEU A 217 40.11 13.33 42.11
N LYS A 218 41.13 13.41 41.27
CA LYS A 218 42.45 12.81 41.54
C LYS A 218 43.14 13.49 42.72
N GLU A 219 43.16 14.79 42.74
CA GLU A 219 43.85 15.59 43.77
C GLU A 219 43.18 15.46 45.14
N THR A 220 41.83 15.48 45.15
CA THR A 220 41.07 15.52 46.40
C THR A 220 40.81 14.14 47.01
N TYR A 221 40.50 13.17 46.17
CA TYR A 221 40.10 11.82 46.61
C TYR A 221 41.04 10.72 46.16
N ASN A 222 42.12 11.03 45.43
CA ASN A 222 42.98 10.05 44.76
C ASN A 222 42.15 9.12 43.85
N ALA A 223 41.02 9.58 43.35
CA ALA A 223 40.11 8.78 42.54
C ALA A 223 40.70 8.45 41.16
N GLN A 224 40.32 7.29 40.62
CA GLN A 224 40.58 6.90 39.25
C GLN A 224 39.31 7.11 38.40
N SER A 225 39.44 7.78 37.26
CA SER A 225 38.34 8.04 36.32
C SER A 225 38.33 7.02 35.19
N VAL A 226 37.13 6.53 34.84
CA VAL A 226 36.91 5.60 33.73
C VAL A 226 36.02 6.24 32.72
N LEU A 227 36.53 6.49 31.52
CA LEU A 227 35.77 7.05 30.39
C LEU A 227 35.08 5.92 29.65
N ILE A 228 33.75 5.98 29.59
CA ILE A 228 32.87 4.91 29.14
C ILE A 228 32.09 5.34 27.88
N PRO A 229 32.53 4.99 26.66
CA PRO A 229 31.80 5.31 25.45
C PRO A 229 30.54 4.42 25.33
N PHE A 230 29.35 5.01 25.35
CA PHE A 230 28.07 4.31 25.17
C PHE A 230 27.71 4.08 23.70
N HIS A 231 28.25 4.89 22.82
CA HIS A 231 28.25 4.68 21.38
C HIS A 231 29.71 4.74 20.92
N TYR A 232 30.29 3.57 20.71
CA TYR A 232 31.72 3.42 20.50
C TYR A 232 32.31 4.34 19.43
N GLU A 233 31.61 4.44 18.26
CA GLU A 233 32.05 5.25 17.14
C GLU A 233 31.88 6.76 17.37
N GLU A 234 30.81 7.21 18.05
CA GLU A 234 30.56 8.63 18.29
C GLU A 234 31.29 9.17 19.53
N ASP A 235 31.28 8.40 20.63
CA ASP A 235 31.77 8.88 21.92
C ASP A 235 33.25 8.52 22.14
N GLY A 236 33.75 7.44 21.52
CA GLY A 236 35.09 6.89 21.79
C GLY A 236 36.22 7.86 21.46
N GLU A 237 36.06 8.70 20.42
CA GLU A 237 37.08 9.66 20.01
C GLU A 237 37.34 10.73 21.09
N VAL A 238 36.26 11.29 21.65
CA VAL A 238 36.37 12.30 22.74
C VAL A 238 36.83 11.66 24.03
N CYS A 239 36.35 10.44 24.33
CA CYS A 239 36.83 9.70 25.53
C CYS A 239 38.34 9.44 25.47
N ARG A 240 38.87 8.96 24.35
CA ARG A 240 40.32 8.77 24.15
C ARG A 240 41.10 10.08 24.23
N HIS A 241 40.53 11.15 23.65
CA HIS A 241 41.18 12.47 23.74
C HIS A 241 41.28 12.95 25.18
N ILE A 242 40.22 12.82 26.00
CA ILE A 242 40.26 13.21 27.41
C ILE A 242 41.27 12.33 28.18
N ALA A 243 41.28 11.02 27.98
CA ALA A 243 42.24 10.13 28.62
C ALA A 243 43.67 10.50 28.28
N SER A 244 43.97 10.82 27.01
CA SER A 244 45.32 11.18 26.57
C SER A 244 45.87 12.51 27.13
N GLN A 245 45.01 13.34 27.71
CA GLN A 245 45.39 14.61 28.38
C GLN A 245 45.69 14.46 29.88
N LEU A 246 45.61 13.23 30.37
CA LEU A 246 45.75 12.88 31.80
C LEU A 246 46.74 11.75 31.97
N PRO A 247 47.45 11.64 33.16
CA PRO A 247 48.26 10.47 33.46
C PRO A 247 47.43 9.18 33.51
N ASP A 248 48.06 8.05 33.13
CA ASP A 248 47.37 6.73 33.07
C ASP A 248 46.81 6.27 34.42
N ASP A 249 47.39 6.69 35.53
CA ASP A 249 46.89 6.40 36.87
C ASP A 249 45.69 7.30 37.27
N THR A 250 45.36 8.30 36.48
CA THR A 250 44.25 9.27 36.69
C THR A 250 43.02 8.90 35.92
N ALA A 251 43.18 8.56 34.65
CA ALA A 251 42.05 8.26 33.77
C ALA A 251 42.35 7.17 32.76
N VAL A 252 41.39 6.28 32.55
CA VAL A 252 41.42 5.18 31.57
C VAL A 252 40.24 5.29 30.64
N CYS A 253 40.40 4.99 29.35
CA CYS A 253 39.30 4.89 28.39
C CYS A 253 39.03 3.42 28.08
N LEU A 254 37.79 3.02 28.16
CA LEU A 254 37.35 1.70 27.65
C LEU A 254 37.31 1.73 26.11
N ASP A 255 38.20 0.98 25.48
CA ASP A 255 38.44 1.04 24.02
C ASP A 255 37.98 -0.23 23.29
N GLU A 256 37.04 -0.96 23.87
CA GLU A 256 36.42 -2.14 23.26
C GLU A 256 34.89 -1.99 23.18
N LYS A 257 34.27 -2.74 22.28
CA LYS A 257 32.79 -2.84 22.20
C LYS A 257 32.30 -3.87 23.23
N TYR A 258 31.44 -3.45 24.14
CA TYR A 258 30.86 -4.30 25.17
C TYR A 258 29.38 -4.58 24.92
N LEU A 259 28.91 -5.74 25.38
CA LEU A 259 27.49 -6.06 25.44
C LEU A 259 26.80 -5.21 26.52
N SER A 260 25.48 -5.09 26.43
CA SER A 260 24.68 -4.33 27.40
C SER A 260 24.84 -4.86 28.84
N GLU A 261 25.00 -6.17 29.01
CA GLU A 261 25.22 -6.82 30.31
C GLU A 261 26.63 -6.55 30.87
N ASP A 262 27.64 -6.58 30.00
CA ASP A 262 29.01 -6.27 30.40
C ASP A 262 29.12 -4.80 30.81
N MET A 263 28.47 -3.91 30.06
CA MET A 263 28.42 -2.49 30.37
C MET A 263 27.69 -2.23 31.71
N LEU A 264 26.62 -2.97 32.01
CA LEU A 264 25.92 -2.89 33.27
C LEU A 264 26.82 -3.38 34.41
N SER A 265 27.60 -4.48 34.23
CA SER A 265 28.58 -4.99 35.17
C SER A 265 29.70 -3.98 35.45
N ILE A 266 30.22 -3.34 34.36
CA ILE A 266 31.26 -2.30 34.46
C ILE A 266 30.76 -1.13 35.33
N ILE A 267 29.56 -0.61 35.05
CA ILE A 267 28.99 0.50 35.82
C ILE A 267 28.76 0.09 37.28
N GLY A 268 28.38 -1.16 37.53
CA GLY A 268 28.20 -1.69 38.87
C GLY A 268 29.49 -1.68 39.74
N CYS A 269 30.65 -1.53 39.13
CA CYS A 269 31.94 -1.41 39.82
C CYS A 269 32.36 0.03 40.15
N MET A 270 31.55 1.02 39.75
CA MET A 270 31.84 2.43 40.04
C MET A 270 31.34 2.86 41.42
N ASP A 271 32.05 3.77 42.06
CA ASP A 271 31.61 4.43 43.30
C ASP A 271 30.75 5.69 42.98
N LEU A 272 30.89 6.26 41.80
CA LEU A 272 30.10 7.35 41.26
C LEU A 272 30.03 7.25 39.75
N LEU A 273 28.85 7.47 39.17
CA LEU A 273 28.67 7.66 37.71
C LEU A 273 28.31 9.10 37.38
N VAL A 274 29.05 9.70 36.46
CA VAL A 274 28.74 11.00 35.85
C VAL A 274 28.23 10.73 34.44
N GLY A 275 26.91 10.95 34.21
CA GLY A 275 26.25 10.54 33.00
C GLY A 275 25.67 11.70 32.17
N VAL A 276 26.10 11.79 30.90
CA VAL A 276 25.44 12.63 29.88
C VAL A 276 24.44 11.84 29.08
N ARG A 277 24.62 10.53 28.94
CA ARG A 277 23.77 9.60 28.22
C ARG A 277 22.66 9.03 29.10
N LEU A 278 21.39 9.06 28.65
CA LEU A 278 20.24 8.52 29.41
C LEU A 278 20.49 7.10 29.96
N HIS A 279 20.93 6.18 29.11
CA HIS A 279 21.06 4.77 29.52
C HIS A 279 22.23 4.56 30.53
N SER A 280 23.24 5.42 30.55
CA SER A 280 24.27 5.35 31.61
C SER A 280 23.68 5.67 32.97
N LEU A 281 22.79 6.66 33.06
CA LEU A 281 22.07 7.02 34.28
C LEU A 281 21.13 5.89 34.74
N ILE A 282 20.41 5.27 33.81
CA ILE A 282 19.54 4.12 34.10
C ILE A 282 20.35 2.94 34.60
N TYR A 283 21.50 2.66 34.00
CA TYR A 283 22.40 1.56 34.45
C TYR A 283 22.94 1.77 35.86
N ALA A 284 23.37 2.99 36.18
CA ALA A 284 23.80 3.35 37.53
C ALA A 284 22.65 3.15 38.52
N ALA A 285 21.44 3.60 38.19
CA ALA A 285 20.28 3.39 39.03
C ALA A 285 19.92 1.91 39.22
N ILE A 286 20.02 1.06 38.21
CA ILE A 286 19.81 -0.38 38.30
C ILE A 286 20.84 -1.03 39.21
N MET A 287 22.10 -0.70 39.04
CA MET A 287 23.19 -1.30 39.84
C MET A 287 23.29 -0.73 41.26
N GLY A 288 22.62 0.36 41.56
CA GLY A 288 22.64 1.05 42.84
C GLY A 288 23.92 1.85 43.04
N VAL A 289 24.46 2.40 41.96
CA VAL A 289 25.61 3.29 41.96
C VAL A 289 25.14 4.72 42.10
N PRO A 290 25.71 5.54 43.00
CA PRO A 290 25.44 6.96 43.05
C PRO A 290 25.69 7.63 41.69
N LEU A 291 24.85 8.61 41.31
CA LEU A 291 24.95 9.20 40.02
C LEU A 291 24.79 10.73 40.00
N ILE A 292 25.47 11.37 39.07
CA ILE A 292 25.33 12.81 38.73
C ILE A 292 24.94 12.91 37.26
N GLY A 293 23.80 13.55 36.98
CA GLY A 293 23.28 13.69 35.62
C GLY A 293 23.58 15.04 35.02
N ILE A 294 24.18 15.05 33.83
CA ILE A 294 24.36 16.25 32.98
C ILE A 294 23.42 16.15 31.80
N SER A 295 22.52 17.11 31.64
CA SER A 295 21.47 17.03 30.63
C SER A 295 21.89 17.68 29.31
N TYR A 296 21.99 16.91 28.24
CA TYR A 296 22.09 17.44 26.87
C TYR A 296 20.76 17.32 26.10
N ASP A 297 19.85 16.53 26.62
CA ASP A 297 18.57 16.20 26.01
C ASP A 297 17.49 16.13 27.09
N PRO A 298 16.31 16.68 26.89
CA PRO A 298 15.23 16.69 27.87
C PRO A 298 14.83 15.33 28.44
N LYS A 299 15.12 14.21 27.73
CA LYS A 299 14.88 12.85 28.27
C LYS A 299 15.74 12.49 29.46
N CYS A 300 16.96 13.04 29.54
CA CYS A 300 17.84 12.85 30.70
C CYS A 300 17.26 13.57 31.92
N THR A 301 16.80 14.81 31.76
CA THR A 301 16.11 15.55 32.82
C THR A 301 14.84 14.84 33.28
N ALA A 302 14.01 14.36 32.34
CA ALA A 302 12.79 13.61 32.67
C ALA A 302 13.07 12.36 33.50
N PHE A 303 14.11 11.58 33.15
CA PHE A 303 14.51 10.41 33.93
C PHE A 303 15.00 10.80 35.33
N LEU A 304 15.90 11.78 35.44
CA LEU A 304 16.41 12.23 36.74
C LEU A 304 15.27 12.64 37.68
N ASN A 305 14.36 13.48 37.19
CA ASN A 305 13.17 13.88 37.94
C ASN A 305 12.30 12.69 38.36
N SER A 306 12.16 11.67 37.48
CA SER A 306 11.35 10.48 37.76
C SER A 306 11.96 9.57 38.85
N VAL A 307 13.26 9.71 39.13
CA VAL A 307 13.95 8.99 40.21
C VAL A 307 14.26 9.87 41.42
N GLY A 308 13.67 11.08 41.46
CA GLY A 308 13.81 12.01 42.60
C GLY A 308 15.13 12.76 42.63
N LEU A 309 15.78 12.93 41.46
CA LEU A 309 17.03 13.68 41.34
C LEU A 309 16.87 14.86 40.39
N ASP A 310 17.60 15.92 40.67
CA ASP A 310 17.78 17.03 39.76
C ASP A 310 19.00 16.82 38.86
N LYS A 311 18.98 17.43 37.67
CA LYS A 311 20.18 17.51 36.83
C LYS A 311 21.17 18.49 37.47
N LEU A 312 22.47 18.16 37.43
CA LEU A 312 23.50 19.11 37.84
C LEU A 312 23.46 20.39 36.99
N SER A 313 23.45 20.21 35.70
CA SER A 313 23.41 21.32 34.71
C SER A 313 22.99 20.84 33.34
N THR A 314 22.83 21.77 32.40
CA THR A 314 22.89 21.44 30.97
C THR A 314 24.36 21.23 30.56
N ARG A 315 24.61 20.49 29.47
CA ARG A 315 25.97 20.29 28.93
C ARG A 315 26.71 21.63 28.71
N ASP A 316 26.01 22.61 28.11
CA ASP A 316 26.60 23.90 27.78
C ASP A 316 26.75 24.83 29.00
N GLY A 317 26.04 24.55 30.09
CA GLY A 317 26.15 25.23 31.37
C GLY A 317 26.99 24.48 32.40
N TYR A 318 27.69 23.42 32.05
CA TYR A 318 28.52 22.64 32.94
C TYR A 318 29.78 23.43 33.37
N THR A 319 30.10 23.39 34.68
CA THR A 319 31.31 23.93 35.23
C THR A 319 31.92 22.96 36.25
N ALA A 320 33.23 22.93 36.34
CA ALA A 320 33.91 22.08 37.30
C ALA A 320 33.53 22.42 38.75
N GLU A 321 33.37 23.68 39.11
CA GLU A 321 33.00 24.14 40.46
C GLU A 321 31.62 23.61 40.92
N ALA A 322 30.61 23.62 40.01
CA ALA A 322 29.30 23.06 40.31
C ALA A 322 29.42 21.52 40.51
N PHE A 323 30.24 20.88 39.68
CA PHE A 323 30.51 19.43 39.81
C PHE A 323 31.22 19.10 41.12
N GLU A 324 32.25 19.84 41.50
CA GLU A 324 33.05 19.62 42.73
C GLU A 324 32.14 19.65 43.97
N THR A 325 31.25 20.62 44.04
CA THR A 325 30.27 20.75 45.13
C THR A 325 29.34 19.54 45.21
N GLU A 326 28.77 19.12 44.06
CA GLU A 326 27.82 18.02 44.02
C GLU A 326 28.51 16.65 44.19
N ALA A 327 29.68 16.44 43.59
CA ALA A 327 30.46 15.22 43.74
C ALA A 327 30.88 14.99 45.18
N ALA A 328 31.32 16.05 45.90
CA ALA A 328 31.63 15.95 47.33
C ALA A 328 30.41 15.54 48.14
N ARG A 329 29.24 16.12 47.86
CA ARG A 329 27.96 15.75 48.49
C ARG A 329 27.59 14.30 48.25
N VAL A 330 27.67 13.83 47.00
CA VAL A 330 27.27 12.49 46.57
C VAL A 330 28.26 11.46 47.11
N LEU A 331 29.56 11.68 47.08
CA LEU A 331 30.55 10.76 47.60
C LEU A 331 30.43 10.62 49.14
N ALA A 332 30.00 11.66 49.85
CA ALA A 332 29.78 11.61 51.30
C ALA A 332 28.48 10.89 51.68
N ASN A 333 27.39 11.09 50.89
CA ASN A 333 26.03 10.65 51.23
C ASN A 333 25.41 9.73 50.16
N GLY A 334 26.20 9.01 49.37
CA GLY A 334 25.77 8.20 48.27
C GLY A 334 24.72 7.13 48.61
N ALA A 335 24.79 6.60 49.83
CA ALA A 335 23.82 5.59 50.30
C ALA A 335 22.39 6.14 50.40
N GLU A 336 22.21 7.39 50.81
CA GLU A 336 20.90 8.04 50.88
C GLU A 336 20.33 8.27 49.47
N GLN A 337 21.15 8.77 48.54
CA GLN A 337 20.76 8.99 47.14
C GLN A 337 20.34 7.66 46.49
N THR A 338 21.15 6.58 46.66
CA THR A 338 20.83 5.28 46.06
C THR A 338 19.58 4.65 46.66
N ALA A 339 19.30 4.84 47.98
CA ALA A 339 18.06 4.39 48.59
C ALA A 339 16.83 5.15 48.05
N CYS A 340 16.94 6.45 47.78
CA CYS A 340 15.91 7.26 47.18
C CYS A 340 15.65 6.79 45.75
N VAL A 341 16.69 6.68 44.92
CA VAL A 341 16.63 6.20 43.54
C VAL A 341 15.99 4.83 43.45
N LYS A 342 16.40 3.90 44.32
CA LYS A 342 15.85 2.53 44.37
C LYS A 342 14.34 2.50 44.56
N ARG A 343 13.81 3.28 45.52
CA ARG A 343 12.36 3.35 45.77
C ARG A 343 11.59 3.78 44.50
N HIS A 344 12.05 4.80 43.83
CA HIS A 344 11.41 5.27 42.58
C HIS A 344 11.56 4.24 41.43
N MET A 345 12.73 3.60 41.32
CA MET A 345 12.97 2.54 40.34
C MET A 345 12.02 1.35 40.53
N ASP A 346 11.72 0.96 41.76
CA ASP A 346 10.76 -0.11 42.08
C ASP A 346 9.32 0.29 41.71
N GLU A 347 8.95 1.58 41.83
CA GLU A 347 7.67 2.09 41.38
C GLU A 347 7.57 2.12 39.85
N LEU A 348 8.58 2.63 39.16
CA LEU A 348 8.65 2.70 37.72
C LEU A 348 8.65 1.28 37.10
N SER A 349 9.34 0.33 37.74
CA SER A 349 9.32 -1.07 37.27
C SER A 349 7.94 -1.70 37.36
N ARG A 350 7.15 -1.40 38.42
CA ARG A 350 5.76 -1.84 38.51
C ARG A 350 4.86 -1.23 37.42
N LYS A 351 5.04 0.07 37.10
CA LYS A 351 4.30 0.71 36.01
C LYS A 351 4.52 0.02 34.65
N LEU A 352 5.68 -0.58 34.43
CA LEU A 352 5.98 -1.31 33.20
C LEU A 352 5.16 -2.59 33.02
N ASP A 353 4.56 -3.19 34.10
CA ASP A 353 3.66 -4.35 33.99
C ASP A 353 2.47 -4.08 33.08
N THR A 354 2.04 -2.82 33.01
CA THR A 354 0.94 -2.36 32.18
C THR A 354 1.18 -2.65 30.68
N ASN A 355 2.44 -2.66 30.20
CA ASN A 355 2.72 -3.00 28.80
C ASN A 355 2.24 -4.42 28.45
N GLU A 356 2.71 -5.40 29.21
CA GLU A 356 2.41 -6.80 28.97
C GLU A 356 0.95 -7.12 29.30
N GLU A 357 0.36 -6.49 30.32
CA GLU A 357 -1.06 -6.60 30.63
C GLU A 357 -1.94 -6.11 29.46
N MET A 358 -1.62 -4.95 28.88
CA MET A 358 -2.32 -4.44 27.72
C MET A 358 -2.13 -5.33 26.49
N ILE A 359 -0.91 -5.84 26.25
CA ILE A 359 -0.64 -6.78 25.16
C ILE A 359 -1.49 -8.06 25.36
N CYS A 360 -1.48 -8.64 26.58
CA CYS A 360 -2.28 -9.82 26.92
C CYS A 360 -3.79 -9.55 26.75
N ALA A 361 -4.27 -8.37 27.12
CA ALA A 361 -5.68 -8.00 26.96
C ALA A 361 -6.06 -7.95 25.48
N ILE A 362 -5.22 -7.31 24.63
CA ILE A 362 -5.40 -7.25 23.18
C ILE A 362 -5.42 -8.67 22.57
N MET A 363 -4.51 -9.55 23.03
CA MET A 363 -4.47 -10.95 22.60
C MET A 363 -5.68 -11.78 23.02
N LYS A 364 -6.18 -11.55 24.26
CA LYS A 364 -7.37 -12.24 24.79
C LYS A 364 -8.65 -11.83 24.07
N ASP A 365 -8.78 -10.58 23.67
CA ASP A 365 -9.88 -10.09 22.84
C ASP A 365 -9.91 -10.79 21.48
N GLU A 366 -8.78 -11.14 20.92
CA GLU A 366 -8.71 -11.97 19.70
C GLU A 366 -9.16 -13.43 19.97
N LYS A 367 -8.77 -14.03 21.10
CA LYS A 367 -9.18 -15.41 21.46
C LYS A 367 -10.67 -15.52 21.77
N LYS A 368 -11.30 -14.49 22.33
CA LYS A 368 -12.77 -14.41 22.50
C LYS A 368 -13.51 -14.20 21.17
N THR A 369 -12.80 -13.83 20.11
CA THR A 369 -13.37 -13.58 18.77
C THR A 369 -13.17 -14.75 17.81
N GLN A 370 -12.68 -15.92 18.27
CA GLN A 370 -12.78 -17.16 17.48
C GLN A 370 -14.14 -17.82 17.79
N PRO A 371 -15.10 -17.80 16.87
CA PRO A 371 -16.47 -18.29 17.10
C PRO A 371 -16.55 -19.78 16.89
N SER A 372 -17.16 -20.43 17.88
CA SER A 372 -18.06 -21.55 17.59
C SER A 372 -19.22 -21.02 16.77
N ALA A 373 -19.29 -21.36 15.46
CA ALA A 373 -20.38 -21.20 14.48
C ALA A 373 -21.28 -19.93 14.50
N PRO A 374 -21.93 -19.55 13.40
CA PRO A 374 -21.78 -18.21 12.84
C PRO A 374 -22.82 -17.21 13.34
N GLN A 375 -22.38 -16.11 13.90
CA GLN A 375 -23.17 -14.87 13.88
C GLN A 375 -22.43 -13.80 13.08
N LYS A 376 -23.10 -13.35 12.00
CA LYS A 376 -22.76 -12.19 11.19
C LYS A 376 -22.58 -10.95 12.08
N ASN A 377 -21.43 -10.19 11.99
CA ASN A 377 -21.49 -8.83 11.56
C ASN A 377 -20.27 -8.00 12.03
N GLU A 378 -19.86 -7.08 11.17
CA GLU A 378 -19.16 -5.80 11.36
C GLU A 378 -17.63 -5.73 11.30
N LYS A 379 -16.85 -6.81 11.41
CA LYS A 379 -15.38 -6.71 11.27
C LYS A 379 -14.84 -7.03 9.86
N SER A 380 -15.71 -7.25 8.87
CA SER A 380 -15.32 -7.50 7.47
C SER A 380 -14.76 -6.27 6.74
N GLY A 381 -15.09 -5.06 7.17
CA GLY A 381 -14.73 -3.81 6.48
C GLY A 381 -13.24 -3.48 6.51
N VAL A 382 -12.50 -3.85 7.54
CA VAL A 382 -11.08 -3.48 7.70
C VAL A 382 -10.14 -4.49 7.01
N ARG A 383 -10.46 -5.80 7.08
CA ARG A 383 -9.75 -6.83 6.28
C ARG A 383 -9.95 -6.61 4.78
N THR A 384 -11.15 -6.19 4.40
CA THR A 384 -11.50 -5.89 3.00
C THR A 384 -10.74 -4.67 2.47
N ALA A 385 -10.50 -3.62 3.26
CA ALA A 385 -9.79 -2.41 2.82
C ALA A 385 -8.30 -2.66 2.52
N GLY A 386 -7.62 -3.49 3.30
CA GLY A 386 -6.22 -3.88 3.04
C GLY A 386 -6.08 -4.78 1.81
N ALA A 387 -6.97 -5.75 1.66
CA ALA A 387 -7.02 -6.61 0.47
C ALA A 387 -7.35 -5.79 -0.80
N ILE A 388 -8.30 -4.84 -0.70
CA ILE A 388 -8.65 -3.92 -1.80
C ILE A 388 -7.45 -3.10 -2.24
N SER A 389 -6.63 -2.57 -1.30
CA SER A 389 -5.44 -1.77 -1.64
C SER A 389 -4.36 -2.60 -2.35
N ILE A 390 -4.13 -3.84 -1.94
CA ILE A 390 -3.18 -4.75 -2.57
C ILE A 390 -3.67 -5.16 -3.97
N VAL A 391 -4.94 -5.53 -4.09
CA VAL A 391 -5.57 -5.87 -5.37
C VAL A 391 -5.51 -4.66 -6.31
N PHE A 392 -5.77 -3.44 -5.81
CA PHE A 392 -5.67 -2.21 -6.60
C PHE A 392 -4.24 -1.97 -7.11
N LEU A 393 -3.22 -2.06 -6.25
CA LEU A 393 -1.81 -1.87 -6.64
C LEU A 393 -1.35 -2.93 -7.65
N LEU A 394 -1.71 -4.20 -7.43
CA LEU A 394 -1.40 -5.29 -8.36
C LEU A 394 -2.10 -5.10 -9.70
N THR A 395 -3.37 -4.67 -9.68
CA THR A 395 -4.14 -4.38 -10.90
C THR A 395 -3.53 -3.19 -11.65
N LEU A 396 -3.15 -2.13 -10.94
CA LEU A 396 -2.50 -0.96 -11.55
C LEU A 396 -1.16 -1.33 -12.20
N PHE A 397 -0.32 -2.10 -11.49
CA PHE A 397 0.93 -2.60 -12.04
C PHE A 397 0.72 -3.48 -13.27
N ALA A 398 -0.26 -4.40 -13.22
CA ALA A 398 -0.60 -5.26 -14.35
C ALA A 398 -1.08 -4.45 -15.58
N LYS A 399 -1.84 -3.37 -15.36
CA LYS A 399 -2.30 -2.46 -16.44
C LYS A 399 -1.16 -1.66 -17.03
N LEU A 400 -0.25 -1.11 -16.20
CA LEU A 400 0.95 -0.41 -16.68
C LEU A 400 1.84 -1.34 -17.53
N LEU A 401 2.04 -2.57 -17.09
CA LEU A 401 2.78 -3.57 -17.84
C LEU A 401 2.09 -3.91 -19.18
N GLY A 402 0.74 -3.93 -19.18
CA GLY A 402 -0.06 -4.05 -20.39
C GLY A 402 0.18 -2.91 -21.38
N VAL A 403 0.21 -1.66 -20.90
CA VAL A 403 0.53 -0.50 -21.76
C VAL A 403 1.93 -0.62 -22.36
N VAL A 404 2.93 -1.01 -21.56
CA VAL A 404 4.30 -1.23 -22.06
C VAL A 404 4.32 -2.29 -23.16
N ARG A 405 3.61 -3.40 -22.99
CA ARG A 405 3.48 -4.43 -24.02
C ARG A 405 2.86 -3.88 -25.32
N GLU A 406 1.78 -3.09 -25.20
CA GLU A 406 1.13 -2.47 -26.36
C GLU A 406 2.03 -1.45 -27.07
N MET A 407 2.85 -0.68 -26.30
CA MET A 407 3.84 0.23 -26.89
C MET A 407 4.86 -0.53 -27.74
N VAL A 408 5.37 -1.64 -27.24
CA VAL A 408 6.33 -2.47 -27.98
C VAL A 408 5.69 -3.06 -29.24
N GLN A 409 4.46 -3.57 -29.13
CA GLN A 409 3.72 -4.12 -30.25
C GLN A 409 3.46 -3.07 -31.34
N ALA A 410 3.01 -1.87 -30.95
CA ALA A 410 2.77 -0.75 -31.86
C ALA A 410 4.06 -0.31 -32.57
N ASN A 411 5.16 -0.26 -31.86
CA ASN A 411 6.46 0.11 -32.44
C ASN A 411 6.94 -0.89 -33.51
N ILE A 412 6.67 -2.20 -33.33
CA ILE A 412 7.10 -3.26 -34.27
C ILE A 412 6.16 -3.35 -35.48
N PHE A 413 4.84 -3.35 -35.24
CA PHE A 413 3.85 -3.69 -36.30
C PHE A 413 3.01 -2.50 -36.80
N GLY A 414 3.01 -1.36 -36.07
CA GLY A 414 2.22 -0.17 -36.44
C GLY A 414 0.71 -0.46 -36.53
N THR A 415 0.09 0.13 -37.54
CA THR A 415 -1.35 -0.06 -37.91
C THR A 415 -1.52 -0.74 -39.29
N GLY A 416 -0.52 -1.48 -39.76
CA GLY A 416 -0.56 -2.14 -41.06
C GLY A 416 -1.40 -3.44 -41.06
N VAL A 417 -1.41 -4.13 -42.19
CA VAL A 417 -2.21 -5.35 -42.44
C VAL A 417 -1.99 -6.43 -41.36
N ASP A 418 -0.74 -6.68 -40.99
CA ASP A 418 -0.39 -7.66 -39.93
C ASP A 418 -1.02 -7.31 -38.57
N ALA A 419 -1.00 -6.03 -38.18
CA ALA A 419 -1.63 -5.56 -36.95
C ALA A 419 -3.15 -5.72 -37.00
N ASN A 420 -3.76 -5.48 -38.18
CA ASN A 420 -5.19 -5.66 -38.38
C ASN A 420 -5.61 -7.14 -38.30
N LEU A 421 -4.87 -8.05 -38.96
CA LEU A 421 -5.15 -9.50 -38.89
C LEU A 421 -5.04 -10.03 -37.46
N TYR A 422 -4.02 -9.57 -36.71
CA TYR A 422 -3.89 -9.89 -35.29
C TYR A 422 -5.09 -9.38 -34.49
N THR A 423 -5.45 -8.11 -34.67
CA THR A 423 -6.54 -7.47 -33.94
C THR A 423 -7.88 -8.12 -34.24
N ALA A 424 -8.17 -8.39 -35.52
CA ALA A 424 -9.39 -9.09 -35.96
C ALA A 424 -9.50 -10.49 -35.31
N SER A 425 -8.40 -11.26 -35.35
CA SER A 425 -8.36 -12.59 -34.72
C SER A 425 -8.47 -12.54 -33.20
N TYR A 426 -7.79 -11.57 -32.55
CA TYR A 426 -7.87 -11.35 -31.10
C TYR A 426 -9.28 -10.94 -30.66
N ASN A 427 -9.92 -10.01 -31.36
CA ASN A 427 -11.27 -9.55 -31.08
C ASN A 427 -12.31 -10.66 -31.24
N SER A 428 -12.20 -11.44 -32.32
CA SER A 428 -13.10 -12.57 -32.59
C SER A 428 -12.95 -13.72 -31.59
N THR A 429 -11.84 -13.80 -30.85
CA THR A 429 -11.51 -14.93 -29.98
C THR A 429 -11.24 -14.48 -28.55
N LEU A 430 -9.97 -14.23 -28.22
CA LEU A 430 -9.51 -14.02 -26.84
C LEU A 430 -10.23 -12.86 -26.15
N TYR A 431 -10.49 -11.74 -26.85
CA TYR A 431 -11.14 -10.58 -26.22
C TYR A 431 -12.60 -10.86 -25.88
N LEU A 432 -13.35 -11.43 -26.82
CA LEU A 432 -14.73 -11.86 -26.59
C LEU A 432 -14.82 -12.91 -25.48
N PHE A 433 -13.99 -13.94 -25.55
CA PHE A 433 -14.06 -15.06 -24.60
C PHE A 433 -13.57 -14.72 -23.22
N THR A 434 -12.57 -13.85 -23.06
CA THR A 434 -12.16 -13.35 -21.73
C THR A 434 -13.31 -12.62 -21.03
N THR A 435 -14.12 -11.89 -21.78
CA THR A 435 -15.29 -11.20 -21.25
C THR A 435 -16.37 -12.18 -20.79
N VAL A 436 -16.65 -13.21 -21.58
CA VAL A 436 -17.58 -14.30 -21.21
C VAL A 436 -17.06 -15.07 -19.98
N CYS A 437 -15.79 -15.44 -19.97
CA CYS A 437 -15.17 -16.15 -18.85
C CYS A 437 -15.13 -15.30 -17.56
N TYR A 438 -14.97 -13.99 -17.67
CA TYR A 438 -15.07 -13.08 -16.53
C TYR A 438 -16.50 -13.02 -15.97
N ALA A 439 -17.52 -13.03 -16.81
CA ALA A 439 -18.91 -13.09 -16.35
C ALA A 439 -19.24 -14.45 -15.68
N LEU A 440 -18.69 -15.54 -16.20
CA LEU A 440 -18.77 -16.86 -15.57
C LEU A 440 -18.08 -16.87 -14.19
N CYS A 441 -16.93 -16.22 -14.05
CA CYS A 441 -16.25 -16.02 -12.78
C CYS A 441 -17.17 -15.29 -11.77
N ILE A 442 -17.76 -14.15 -12.17
CA ILE A 442 -18.68 -13.36 -11.33
C ILE A 442 -19.88 -14.21 -10.88
N ALA A 443 -20.45 -15.00 -11.79
CA ALA A 443 -21.60 -15.85 -11.48
C ALA A 443 -21.25 -17.02 -10.54
N ALA A 444 -20.02 -17.54 -10.60
CA ALA A 444 -19.55 -18.66 -9.78
C ALA A 444 -19.29 -18.23 -8.32
N VAL A 445 -18.74 -17.03 -8.09
CA VAL A 445 -18.33 -16.58 -6.73
C VAL A 445 -19.42 -16.73 -5.68
N PRO A 446 -20.67 -16.21 -5.84
CA PRO A 446 -21.71 -16.33 -4.81
C PRO A 446 -22.15 -17.78 -4.58
N ILE A 447 -22.16 -18.61 -5.62
CA ILE A 447 -22.50 -20.04 -5.52
C ILE A 447 -21.44 -20.75 -4.70
N LEU A 448 -20.17 -20.59 -5.08
CA LEU A 448 -19.04 -21.23 -4.41
C LEU A 448 -18.90 -20.75 -2.96
N THR A 449 -19.05 -19.45 -2.70
CA THR A 449 -19.02 -18.90 -1.33
C THR A 449 -20.08 -19.54 -0.44
N LYS A 450 -21.31 -19.75 -0.97
CA LYS A 450 -22.38 -20.41 -0.25
C LYS A 450 -22.05 -21.88 0.05
N GLU A 451 -21.57 -22.63 -0.95
CA GLU A 451 -21.28 -24.06 -0.81
C GLU A 451 -20.05 -24.31 0.09
N PHE A 452 -18.98 -23.49 -0.02
CA PHE A 452 -17.83 -23.56 0.89
C PHE A 452 -18.19 -23.15 2.33
N ALA A 453 -19.12 -22.19 2.51
CA ALA A 453 -19.59 -21.81 3.83
C ALA A 453 -20.43 -22.92 4.50
N ALA A 454 -21.11 -23.75 3.72
CA ALA A 454 -21.90 -24.88 4.25
C ALA A 454 -21.00 -26.06 4.65
N ASP A 455 -20.12 -26.48 3.79
CA ASP A 455 -19.12 -27.54 4.05
C ASP A 455 -18.03 -27.52 2.98
N ARG A 456 -16.78 -27.77 3.39
CA ARG A 456 -15.61 -27.76 2.48
C ARG A 456 -15.75 -28.78 1.34
N ARG A 457 -16.22 -29.99 1.62
CA ARG A 457 -16.41 -31.05 0.61
C ARG A 457 -17.49 -30.68 -0.41
N ARG A 458 -18.56 -30.01 0.04
CA ARG A 458 -19.60 -29.49 -0.84
C ARG A 458 -19.06 -28.38 -1.74
N GLY A 459 -18.27 -27.46 -1.18
CA GLY A 459 -17.60 -26.41 -1.93
C GLY A 459 -16.65 -26.95 -3.00
N GLU A 460 -15.81 -27.93 -2.66
CA GLU A 460 -14.89 -28.59 -3.61
C GLU A 460 -15.67 -29.37 -4.70
N ARG A 461 -16.74 -30.05 -4.35
CA ARG A 461 -17.62 -30.73 -5.33
C ARG A 461 -18.29 -29.75 -6.28
N ALA A 462 -18.81 -28.63 -5.77
CA ALA A 462 -19.40 -27.58 -6.59
C ALA A 462 -18.36 -26.91 -7.50
N ALA A 463 -17.15 -26.63 -6.99
CA ALA A 463 -16.05 -26.06 -7.75
C ALA A 463 -15.64 -27.00 -8.89
N ASN A 464 -15.49 -28.30 -8.61
CA ASN A 464 -15.14 -29.32 -9.59
C ASN A 464 -16.24 -29.48 -10.66
N ASN A 465 -17.50 -29.45 -10.25
CA ASN A 465 -18.65 -29.53 -11.18
C ASN A 465 -18.72 -28.30 -12.10
N LEU A 466 -18.65 -27.09 -11.55
CA LEU A 466 -18.65 -25.85 -12.34
C LEU A 466 -17.44 -25.79 -13.28
N MET A 467 -16.25 -26.22 -12.83
CA MET A 467 -15.05 -26.33 -13.68
C MET A 467 -15.29 -27.30 -14.84
N THR A 468 -15.81 -28.50 -14.56
CA THR A 468 -16.05 -29.54 -15.60
C THR A 468 -17.08 -29.06 -16.62
N VAL A 469 -18.20 -28.50 -16.16
CA VAL A 469 -19.28 -27.99 -17.06
C VAL A 469 -18.77 -26.83 -17.90
N THR A 470 -17.99 -25.93 -17.31
CA THR A 470 -17.42 -24.77 -18.02
C THR A 470 -16.38 -25.21 -19.07
N LEU A 471 -15.51 -26.17 -18.74
CA LEU A 471 -14.52 -26.71 -19.68
C LEU A 471 -15.19 -27.44 -20.83
N LEU A 472 -16.23 -28.23 -20.58
CA LEU A 472 -17.00 -28.90 -21.65
C LEU A 472 -17.68 -27.87 -22.53
N GLY A 473 -18.28 -26.84 -21.95
CA GLY A 473 -18.86 -25.68 -22.68
C GLY A 473 -17.80 -24.97 -23.54
N ALA A 474 -16.61 -24.73 -22.99
CA ALA A 474 -15.50 -24.13 -23.73
C ALA A 474 -15.06 -24.99 -24.91
N LEU A 475 -14.96 -26.29 -24.74
CA LEU A 475 -14.63 -27.22 -25.86
C LEU A 475 -15.68 -27.22 -26.96
N VAL A 476 -16.97 -27.15 -26.59
CA VAL A 476 -18.06 -27.00 -27.57
C VAL A 476 -17.93 -25.70 -28.34
N VAL A 477 -17.66 -24.59 -27.65
CA VAL A 477 -17.43 -23.27 -28.28
C VAL A 477 -16.21 -23.33 -29.21
N VAL A 478 -15.12 -23.97 -28.81
CA VAL A 478 -13.95 -24.16 -29.68
C VAL A 478 -14.36 -24.90 -30.94
N ALA A 479 -15.10 -26.04 -30.85
CA ALA A 479 -15.52 -26.81 -31.98
C ALA A 479 -16.41 -25.98 -32.93
N ILE A 480 -17.38 -25.25 -32.40
CA ILE A 480 -18.23 -24.35 -33.19
C ILE A 480 -17.38 -23.29 -33.91
N TRP A 481 -16.43 -22.67 -33.21
CA TRP A 481 -15.58 -21.63 -33.78
C TRP A 481 -14.62 -22.14 -34.85
N GLN A 482 -14.10 -23.37 -34.68
CA GLN A 482 -13.28 -24.04 -35.72
C GLN A 482 -14.07 -24.23 -37.01
N ILE A 483 -15.38 -24.53 -36.92
CA ILE A 483 -16.29 -24.71 -38.08
C ILE A 483 -16.60 -23.32 -38.67
N LEU A 484 -17.03 -22.38 -37.85
CA LEU A 484 -17.38 -21.00 -38.30
C LEU A 484 -16.19 -20.30 -38.96
N ALA A 485 -14.97 -20.48 -38.48
CA ALA A 485 -13.76 -19.93 -39.07
C ALA A 485 -13.50 -20.39 -40.50
N SER A 486 -14.10 -21.58 -40.89
CA SER A 486 -13.99 -22.10 -42.26
C SER A 486 -15.07 -21.57 -43.20
N THR A 487 -16.03 -20.78 -42.72
CA THR A 487 -17.13 -20.17 -43.51
C THR A 487 -16.73 -18.81 -44.01
N PRO A 488 -17.41 -18.29 -45.08
CA PRO A 488 -17.19 -16.93 -45.54
C PRO A 488 -17.51 -15.82 -44.52
N LEU A 489 -18.18 -16.19 -43.43
CA LEU A 489 -18.60 -15.27 -42.34
C LEU A 489 -17.44 -14.41 -41.81
N VAL A 490 -16.27 -14.99 -41.62
CA VAL A 490 -15.08 -14.28 -41.07
C VAL A 490 -14.61 -13.22 -42.07
N GLY A 491 -14.55 -13.53 -43.37
CA GLY A 491 -14.18 -12.57 -44.40
C GLY A 491 -15.17 -11.40 -44.52
N VAL A 492 -16.47 -11.71 -44.44
CA VAL A 492 -17.54 -10.68 -44.48
C VAL A 492 -17.52 -9.83 -43.19
N LEU A 493 -17.25 -10.42 -42.03
CA LEU A 493 -17.23 -9.71 -40.74
C LEU A 493 -16.11 -8.68 -40.66
N TRP A 494 -14.95 -8.96 -41.24
CA TRP A 494 -13.72 -8.16 -41.11
C TRP A 494 -13.30 -7.52 -42.42
N ASP A 495 -14.13 -7.61 -43.47
CA ASP A 495 -13.87 -7.09 -44.84
C ASP A 495 -12.44 -7.38 -45.31
N THR A 496 -12.04 -8.65 -45.19
CA THR A 496 -10.65 -9.07 -45.42
C THR A 496 -10.49 -9.54 -46.86
N ASP A 497 -9.43 -9.09 -47.53
CA ASP A 497 -9.08 -9.53 -48.87
C ASP A 497 -8.94 -11.04 -48.96
N ALA A 498 -9.30 -11.60 -50.12
CA ALA A 498 -9.23 -13.06 -50.36
C ALA A 498 -7.80 -13.61 -50.19
N SER A 499 -6.76 -12.83 -50.42
CA SER A 499 -5.37 -13.17 -50.25
C SER A 499 -4.96 -13.33 -48.76
N GLU A 500 -5.55 -12.52 -47.87
CA GLU A 500 -5.21 -12.49 -46.43
C GLU A 500 -6.14 -13.36 -45.57
N LEU A 501 -7.32 -13.73 -46.11
CA LEU A 501 -8.31 -14.55 -45.43
C LEU A 501 -7.78 -15.87 -44.88
N PRO A 502 -6.91 -16.63 -45.57
CA PRO A 502 -6.36 -17.86 -45.00
C PRO A 502 -5.47 -17.63 -43.78
N ARG A 503 -4.75 -16.49 -43.71
CA ARG A 503 -3.95 -16.06 -42.55
C ARG A 503 -4.85 -15.75 -41.37
N LEU A 504 -5.89 -14.94 -41.60
CA LEU A 504 -6.88 -14.56 -40.56
C LEU A 504 -7.55 -15.81 -39.96
N VAL A 505 -8.01 -16.72 -40.81
CA VAL A 505 -8.63 -18.01 -40.39
C VAL A 505 -7.67 -18.82 -39.52
N SER A 506 -6.40 -18.93 -39.93
CA SER A 506 -5.37 -19.62 -39.17
C SER A 506 -5.14 -19.02 -37.80
N TYR A 507 -5.07 -17.71 -37.69
CA TYR A 507 -4.89 -16.99 -36.43
C TYR A 507 -6.08 -17.18 -35.48
N ILE A 508 -7.31 -17.09 -36.00
CA ILE A 508 -8.55 -17.35 -35.26
C ILE A 508 -8.52 -18.80 -34.70
N ARG A 509 -8.17 -19.77 -35.52
CA ARG A 509 -8.10 -21.19 -35.11
C ARG A 509 -7.10 -21.41 -33.99
N ILE A 510 -5.88 -20.85 -34.09
CA ILE A 510 -4.83 -20.94 -33.07
C ILE A 510 -5.31 -20.31 -31.75
N MET A 511 -5.82 -19.08 -31.80
CA MET A 511 -6.24 -18.35 -30.60
C MET A 511 -7.44 -19.00 -29.91
N THR A 512 -8.37 -19.57 -30.67
CA THR A 512 -9.55 -20.23 -30.11
C THR A 512 -9.18 -21.46 -29.27
N CYS A 513 -8.10 -22.17 -29.60
CA CYS A 513 -7.62 -23.34 -28.82
C CYS A 513 -7.21 -22.95 -27.38
N ALA A 514 -6.94 -21.69 -27.10
CA ALA A 514 -6.62 -21.23 -25.74
C ALA A 514 -7.87 -21.09 -24.83
N LEU A 515 -9.10 -21.12 -25.37
CA LEU A 515 -10.33 -20.87 -24.62
C LEU A 515 -10.52 -21.76 -23.38
N PRO A 516 -10.27 -23.08 -23.38
CA PRO A 516 -10.38 -23.93 -22.20
C PRO A 516 -9.40 -23.49 -21.09
N VAL A 517 -8.20 -23.04 -21.47
CA VAL A 517 -7.19 -22.51 -20.52
C VAL A 517 -7.66 -21.18 -19.91
N VAL A 518 -8.23 -20.31 -20.73
CA VAL A 518 -8.84 -19.04 -20.30
C VAL A 518 -9.95 -19.31 -19.29
N ALA A 519 -10.88 -20.21 -19.62
CA ALA A 519 -11.99 -20.58 -18.76
C ALA A 519 -11.52 -21.16 -17.41
N ALA A 520 -10.54 -22.07 -17.42
CA ALA A 520 -9.95 -22.61 -16.20
C ALA A 520 -9.29 -21.53 -15.33
N ALA A 521 -8.56 -20.59 -15.95
CA ALA A 521 -7.88 -19.52 -15.24
C ALA A 521 -8.90 -18.60 -14.52
N TYR A 522 -9.97 -18.19 -15.18
CA TYR A 522 -11.02 -17.37 -14.58
C TYR A 522 -11.83 -18.10 -13.49
N LEU A 523 -12.10 -19.38 -13.69
CA LEU A 523 -12.85 -20.15 -12.70
C LEU A 523 -12.00 -20.45 -11.44
N ASN A 524 -10.67 -20.64 -11.59
CA ASN A 524 -9.75 -20.68 -10.45
C ASN A 524 -9.78 -19.37 -9.66
N VAL A 525 -9.87 -18.21 -10.33
CA VAL A 525 -10.06 -16.94 -9.63
C VAL A 525 -11.34 -16.97 -8.79
N ALA A 526 -12.46 -17.45 -9.33
CA ALA A 526 -13.71 -17.57 -8.58
C ALA A 526 -13.61 -18.50 -7.38
N ILE A 527 -12.95 -19.66 -7.55
CA ILE A 527 -12.73 -20.65 -6.47
C ILE A 527 -11.92 -20.03 -5.35
N PHE A 528 -10.80 -19.35 -5.69
CA PHE A 528 -9.93 -18.77 -4.67
C PHE A 528 -10.48 -17.46 -4.07
N GLN A 529 -11.34 -16.72 -4.78
CA GLN A 529 -12.11 -15.64 -4.18
C GLN A 529 -13.13 -16.15 -3.16
N ALA A 530 -13.77 -17.29 -3.43
CA ALA A 530 -14.70 -17.92 -2.50
C ALA A 530 -14.01 -18.42 -1.20
N THR A 531 -12.68 -18.57 -1.21
CA THR A 531 -11.83 -18.91 -0.06
C THR A 531 -10.95 -17.73 0.41
N ASP A 532 -11.39 -16.47 0.18
CA ASP A 532 -10.78 -15.21 0.62
C ASP A 532 -9.42 -14.84 0.01
N HIS A 533 -9.04 -15.44 -1.13
CA HIS A 533 -7.83 -15.10 -1.88
C HIS A 533 -8.10 -14.13 -3.04
N TYR A 534 -8.34 -12.85 -2.72
CA TYR A 534 -8.67 -11.81 -3.71
C TYR A 534 -7.47 -11.31 -4.51
N GLU A 535 -6.25 -11.47 -4.00
CA GLU A 535 -5.01 -11.01 -4.65
C GLU A 535 -4.71 -11.70 -5.98
N LEU A 536 -5.22 -12.92 -6.19
CA LEU A 536 -5.08 -13.63 -7.46
C LEU A 536 -5.72 -12.86 -8.61
N GLN A 537 -6.92 -12.28 -8.40
CA GLN A 537 -7.59 -11.49 -9.43
C GLN A 537 -6.76 -10.27 -9.85
N GLY A 538 -6.17 -9.55 -8.88
CA GLY A 538 -5.37 -8.34 -9.18
C GLY A 538 -4.06 -8.64 -9.90
N SER A 539 -3.45 -9.80 -9.64
CA SER A 539 -2.15 -10.20 -10.21
C SER A 539 -2.27 -11.04 -11.49
N MET A 540 -3.45 -11.50 -11.84
CA MET A 540 -3.70 -12.51 -12.88
C MET A 540 -3.08 -12.16 -14.24
N SER A 541 -3.16 -10.90 -14.69
CA SER A 541 -2.65 -10.48 -16.00
C SER A 541 -1.16 -10.11 -16.03
N ILE A 542 -0.45 -10.17 -14.90
CA ILE A 542 0.99 -9.85 -14.85
C ILE A 542 1.80 -10.84 -15.69
N PRO A 543 1.70 -12.18 -15.53
CA PRO A 543 2.50 -13.12 -16.32
C PRO A 543 2.21 -13.06 -17.82
N TYR A 544 0.93 -12.85 -18.18
CA TYR A 544 0.52 -12.70 -19.57
C TYR A 544 1.21 -11.49 -20.23
N ASN A 545 1.12 -10.32 -19.63
CA ASN A 545 1.72 -9.09 -20.18
C ASN A 545 3.26 -9.13 -20.14
N ALA A 546 3.85 -9.68 -19.07
CA ALA A 546 5.30 -9.83 -18.97
C ALA A 546 5.86 -10.76 -20.04
N PHE A 547 5.25 -11.92 -20.22
CA PHE A 547 5.68 -12.89 -21.22
C PHE A 547 5.61 -12.33 -22.64
N LEU A 548 4.48 -11.70 -23.00
CA LEU A 548 4.31 -11.08 -24.33
C LEU A 548 5.25 -9.91 -24.54
N ALA A 549 5.49 -9.06 -23.53
CA ALA A 549 6.45 -7.97 -23.66
C ALA A 549 7.87 -8.49 -23.92
N VAL A 550 8.31 -9.50 -23.18
CA VAL A 550 9.61 -10.16 -23.39
C VAL A 550 9.68 -10.84 -24.76
N PHE A 551 8.62 -11.57 -25.17
CA PHE A 551 8.56 -12.19 -26.48
C PHE A 551 8.69 -11.16 -27.62
N LEU A 552 7.93 -10.07 -27.55
CA LEU A 552 7.97 -8.99 -28.54
C LEU A 552 9.35 -8.35 -28.63
N LEU A 553 10.00 -8.05 -27.50
CA LEU A 553 11.34 -7.47 -27.46
C LEU A 553 12.44 -8.39 -27.98
N THR A 554 12.29 -9.71 -27.83
CA THR A 554 13.34 -10.68 -28.20
C THR A 554 13.10 -11.35 -29.53
N LEU A 555 11.88 -11.82 -29.79
CA LEU A 555 11.52 -12.65 -30.93
C LEU A 555 10.46 -12.02 -31.85
N GLY A 556 9.79 -10.92 -31.43
CA GLY A 556 8.65 -10.35 -32.16
C GLY A 556 8.96 -10.00 -33.62
N ALA A 557 10.09 -9.33 -33.86
CA ALA A 557 10.51 -8.96 -35.21
C ALA A 557 10.93 -10.18 -36.07
N ARG A 558 11.42 -11.26 -35.44
CA ARG A 558 11.88 -12.46 -36.18
C ARG A 558 10.75 -13.40 -36.57
N TRP A 559 9.77 -13.57 -35.67
CA TRP A 559 8.67 -14.52 -35.85
C TRP A 559 7.41 -13.85 -36.42
N GLY A 560 7.43 -12.52 -36.53
CA GLY A 560 6.33 -11.73 -37.06
C GLY A 560 5.04 -11.93 -36.26
N ILE A 561 3.93 -11.57 -36.90
CA ILE A 561 2.62 -11.57 -36.23
C ILE A 561 2.11 -12.97 -35.87
N LEU A 562 2.46 -14.00 -36.66
CA LEU A 562 2.13 -15.40 -36.32
C LEU A 562 2.75 -15.81 -34.99
N GLY A 563 4.00 -15.41 -34.75
CA GLY A 563 4.65 -15.62 -33.46
C GLY A 563 3.92 -14.99 -32.30
N VAL A 564 3.39 -13.75 -32.49
CA VAL A 564 2.59 -13.04 -31.48
C VAL A 564 1.26 -13.77 -31.22
N VAL A 565 0.61 -14.30 -32.23
CA VAL A 565 -0.63 -15.11 -32.13
C VAL A 565 -0.40 -16.36 -31.26
N ILE A 566 0.67 -17.09 -31.53
CA ILE A 566 1.05 -18.30 -30.76
C ILE A 566 1.43 -17.90 -29.34
N ALA A 567 2.27 -16.87 -29.17
CA ALA A 567 2.70 -16.40 -27.87
C ALA A 567 1.51 -15.91 -27.01
N SER A 568 0.53 -15.21 -27.62
CA SER A 568 -0.69 -14.80 -26.92
C SER A 568 -1.51 -15.98 -26.40
N SER A 569 -1.57 -17.06 -27.16
CA SER A 569 -2.25 -18.30 -26.72
C SER A 569 -1.49 -19.00 -25.60
N CYS A 570 -0.15 -19.10 -25.71
CA CYS A 570 0.71 -19.70 -24.69
C CYS A 570 0.77 -18.90 -23.38
N ALA A 571 0.66 -17.59 -23.45
CA ALA A 571 0.67 -16.70 -22.28
C ALA A 571 -0.46 -17.04 -21.28
N TRP A 572 -1.60 -17.58 -21.75
CA TRP A 572 -2.69 -18.02 -20.90
C TRP A 572 -2.33 -19.23 -20.04
N LEU A 573 -1.41 -20.09 -20.48
CA LEU A 573 -0.90 -21.21 -19.67
C LEU A 573 -0.10 -20.67 -18.46
N LEU A 574 0.70 -19.64 -18.67
CA LEU A 574 1.42 -18.99 -17.58
C LEU A 574 0.46 -18.29 -16.61
N GLN A 575 -0.59 -17.66 -17.12
CA GLN A 575 -1.62 -17.04 -16.32
C GLN A 575 -2.39 -18.08 -15.49
N LEU A 576 -2.76 -19.23 -16.05
CA LEU A 576 -3.34 -20.34 -15.32
C LEU A 576 -2.37 -20.87 -14.25
N GLY A 577 -1.07 -20.93 -14.56
CA GLY A 577 -0.01 -21.32 -13.63
C GLY A 577 0.06 -20.49 -12.36
N MET A 578 -0.35 -19.22 -12.40
CA MET A 578 -0.45 -18.36 -11.21
C MET A 578 -1.41 -18.87 -10.14
N SER A 579 -2.36 -19.73 -10.51
CA SER A 579 -3.28 -20.34 -9.54
C SER A 579 -2.68 -21.52 -8.76
N ILE A 580 -1.55 -22.09 -9.21
CA ILE A 580 -0.92 -23.27 -8.59
C ILE A 580 -0.51 -23.03 -7.12
N PRO A 581 0.14 -21.92 -6.73
CA PRO A 581 0.47 -21.67 -5.33
C PRO A 581 -0.76 -21.63 -4.43
N TYR A 582 -1.86 -21.07 -4.92
CA TYR A 582 -3.14 -21.00 -4.18
C TYR A 582 -3.80 -22.38 -4.07
N ALA A 583 -3.79 -23.18 -5.15
CA ALA A 583 -4.29 -24.55 -5.12
C ALA A 583 -3.50 -25.41 -4.11
N ARG A 584 -2.16 -25.28 -4.07
CA ARG A 584 -1.31 -25.97 -3.08
C ARG A 584 -1.62 -25.53 -1.64
N LYS A 585 -1.81 -24.23 -1.41
CA LYS A 585 -2.13 -23.69 -0.09
C LYS A 585 -3.49 -24.16 0.42
N GLU A 586 -4.48 -24.21 -0.46
CA GLU A 586 -5.83 -24.67 -0.15
C GLU A 586 -5.98 -26.20 -0.28
N HIS A 587 -4.92 -26.95 -0.58
CA HIS A 587 -4.99 -28.39 -0.84
C HIS A 587 -6.10 -28.77 -1.84
N TYR A 588 -6.39 -27.85 -2.81
CA TYR A 588 -7.40 -28.05 -3.82
C TYR A 588 -6.80 -28.77 -5.02
N VAL A 589 -7.43 -29.90 -5.39
CA VAL A 589 -7.08 -30.67 -6.59
C VAL A 589 -8.34 -30.80 -7.43
N TYR A 590 -8.28 -30.34 -8.67
CA TYR A 590 -9.36 -30.53 -9.61
C TYR A 590 -9.60 -32.03 -9.87
N ARG A 591 -10.85 -32.47 -9.69
CA ARG A 591 -11.34 -33.81 -10.02
C ARG A 591 -12.58 -33.66 -10.89
N PRO A 592 -12.62 -34.20 -12.10
CA PRO A 592 -13.79 -34.11 -12.97
C PRO A 592 -15.04 -34.63 -12.27
N VAL A 593 -16.03 -33.76 -12.09
CA VAL A 593 -17.36 -34.11 -11.59
C VAL A 593 -18.38 -33.50 -12.53
N LEU A 594 -19.34 -34.29 -13.00
CA LEU A 594 -20.42 -33.82 -13.87
C LEU A 594 -21.77 -34.13 -13.23
N ASP A 595 -22.33 -33.10 -12.58
CA ASP A 595 -23.67 -33.14 -12.00
C ASP A 595 -24.52 -32.05 -12.66
N ARG A 596 -25.21 -32.43 -13.74
CA ARG A 596 -26.10 -31.51 -14.50
C ARG A 596 -27.38 -31.19 -13.76
N GLY A 597 -27.80 -32.04 -12.81
CA GLY A 597 -29.02 -31.88 -12.02
C GLY A 597 -28.85 -30.97 -10.80
N ALA A 598 -27.67 -30.50 -10.51
CA ALA A 598 -27.45 -29.59 -9.38
C ALA A 598 -28.17 -28.24 -9.62
N ASP A 599 -29.00 -27.81 -8.68
CA ASP A 599 -29.86 -26.61 -8.77
C ASP A 599 -29.10 -25.32 -9.12
N TYR A 600 -27.82 -25.26 -8.78
CA TYR A 600 -26.99 -24.06 -9.01
C TYR A 600 -26.48 -23.95 -10.47
N VAL A 601 -26.48 -25.03 -11.26
CA VAL A 601 -25.91 -25.01 -12.64
C VAL A 601 -26.75 -24.13 -13.56
N GLY A 602 -28.08 -24.26 -13.51
CA GLY A 602 -28.99 -23.40 -14.26
C GLY A 602 -28.89 -21.93 -13.86
N THR A 603 -28.79 -21.67 -12.57
CA THR A 603 -28.59 -20.32 -12.01
C THR A 603 -27.23 -19.71 -12.45
N TYR A 604 -26.18 -20.52 -12.51
CA TYR A 604 -24.85 -20.12 -12.95
C TYR A 604 -24.87 -19.58 -14.37
N PHE A 605 -25.38 -20.35 -15.33
CA PHE A 605 -25.42 -19.90 -16.74
C PHE A 605 -26.39 -18.73 -16.97
N LYS A 606 -27.55 -18.74 -16.33
CA LYS A 606 -28.51 -17.64 -16.40
C LYS A 606 -27.89 -16.34 -15.88
N THR A 607 -27.21 -16.39 -14.74
CA THR A 607 -26.54 -15.21 -14.15
C THR A 607 -25.39 -14.74 -15.05
N ALA A 608 -24.57 -15.65 -15.56
CA ALA A 608 -23.49 -15.32 -16.47
C ALA A 608 -23.98 -14.64 -17.75
N LEU A 609 -25.03 -15.19 -18.39
CA LEU A 609 -25.63 -14.61 -19.60
C LEU A 609 -26.13 -13.18 -19.34
N VAL A 610 -26.89 -12.97 -18.29
CA VAL A 610 -27.38 -11.63 -17.91
C VAL A 610 -26.20 -10.70 -17.64
N THR A 611 -25.17 -11.16 -16.97
CA THR A 611 -23.96 -10.37 -16.68
C THR A 611 -23.25 -9.96 -17.96
N VAL A 612 -23.01 -10.86 -18.90
CA VAL A 612 -22.40 -10.53 -20.20
C VAL A 612 -23.20 -9.43 -20.93
N LEU A 613 -24.51 -9.64 -21.08
CA LEU A 613 -25.36 -8.70 -21.83
C LEU A 613 -25.51 -7.33 -21.17
N THR A 614 -25.33 -7.23 -19.88
CA THR A 614 -25.52 -5.96 -19.15
C THR A 614 -24.23 -5.21 -18.84
N THR A 615 -23.09 -5.91 -18.67
CA THR A 615 -21.81 -5.28 -18.33
C THR A 615 -20.91 -5.06 -19.53
N SER A 616 -21.18 -5.71 -20.67
CA SER A 616 -20.30 -5.72 -21.83
C SER A 616 -20.85 -4.91 -23.01
N VAL A 617 -21.82 -3.99 -22.77
CA VAL A 617 -22.41 -3.19 -23.85
C VAL A 617 -21.37 -2.40 -24.63
N PHE A 618 -20.40 -1.80 -23.94
CA PHE A 618 -19.31 -1.07 -24.62
C PHE A 618 -18.46 -1.99 -25.49
N LEU A 619 -18.13 -3.20 -24.99
CA LEU A 619 -17.38 -4.20 -25.74
C LEU A 619 -18.12 -4.57 -27.05
N PHE A 620 -19.41 -4.81 -26.97
CA PHE A 620 -20.18 -5.15 -28.18
C PHE A 620 -20.25 -3.98 -29.16
N CYS A 621 -20.42 -2.73 -28.67
CA CYS A 621 -20.33 -1.54 -29.54
C CYS A 621 -18.94 -1.47 -30.19
N TYR A 622 -17.86 -1.63 -29.41
CA TYR A 622 -16.48 -1.63 -29.90
C TYR A 622 -16.26 -2.71 -31.00
N LEU A 623 -16.75 -3.94 -30.79
CA LEU A 623 -16.62 -5.02 -31.80
C LEU A 623 -17.36 -4.68 -33.09
N ILE A 624 -18.52 -4.05 -32.98
CA ILE A 624 -19.30 -3.61 -34.16
C ILE A 624 -18.61 -2.41 -34.85
N ASP A 625 -18.09 -1.48 -34.06
CA ASP A 625 -17.36 -0.31 -34.58
C ASP A 625 -16.12 -0.78 -35.36
N THR A 626 -15.32 -1.70 -34.80
CA THR A 626 -14.11 -2.19 -35.48
C THR A 626 -14.43 -2.99 -36.72
N SER A 627 -15.49 -3.81 -36.69
CA SER A 627 -15.98 -4.52 -37.89
C SER A 627 -16.50 -3.58 -38.95
N THR A 628 -17.25 -2.51 -38.59
CA THR A 628 -17.74 -1.51 -39.53
C THR A 628 -16.59 -0.70 -40.12
N ALA A 629 -15.62 -0.30 -39.30
CA ALA A 629 -14.46 0.51 -39.72
C ALA A 629 -13.55 -0.24 -40.70
N ALA A 630 -13.49 -1.58 -40.60
CA ALA A 630 -12.74 -2.44 -41.52
C ALA A 630 -13.12 -2.19 -42.99
N SER A 631 -14.40 -1.82 -43.25
CA SER A 631 -14.89 -1.56 -44.63
C SER A 631 -14.49 -0.18 -45.18
N PHE A 632 -13.84 0.70 -44.39
CA PHE A 632 -13.51 2.07 -44.86
C PHE A 632 -12.00 2.28 -45.02
N ASN A 633 -11.19 1.61 -44.19
CA ASN A 633 -9.76 1.90 -44.09
C ASN A 633 -9.02 0.69 -43.55
N ASP A 634 -7.98 0.27 -44.27
CA ASP A 634 -7.15 -0.91 -43.95
C ASP A 634 -6.40 -0.76 -42.60
N SER A 635 -6.20 0.45 -42.09
CA SER A 635 -5.52 0.70 -40.83
C SER A 635 -6.50 0.90 -39.65
N ALA A 636 -7.82 0.97 -39.92
CA ALA A 636 -8.80 1.35 -38.89
C ALA A 636 -8.94 0.31 -37.77
N VAL A 637 -8.94 -0.98 -38.09
CA VAL A 637 -9.13 -2.05 -37.12
C VAL A 637 -8.10 -1.98 -35.98
N SER A 638 -6.83 -1.84 -36.33
CA SER A 638 -5.73 -1.70 -35.35
C SER A 638 -5.71 -0.33 -34.68
N ALA A 639 -6.12 0.75 -35.36
CA ALA A 639 -6.25 2.07 -34.73
C ALA A 639 -7.32 2.06 -33.62
N PHE A 640 -8.48 1.44 -33.86
CA PHE A 640 -9.52 1.22 -32.86
C PHE A 640 -8.99 0.35 -31.69
N TYR A 641 -8.19 -0.68 -31.97
CA TYR A 641 -7.58 -1.52 -30.96
C TYR A 641 -6.68 -0.71 -30.03
N TYR A 642 -5.73 0.08 -30.56
CA TYR A 642 -4.83 0.86 -29.72
C TYR A 642 -5.58 1.96 -28.95
N ALA A 643 -6.60 2.57 -29.54
CA ALA A 643 -7.49 3.52 -28.85
C ALA A 643 -8.19 2.86 -27.65
N ASP A 644 -8.78 1.65 -27.84
CA ASP A 644 -9.44 0.89 -26.77
C ASP A 644 -8.46 0.49 -25.68
N LYS A 645 -7.23 0.06 -26.02
CA LYS A 645 -6.21 -0.38 -25.04
C LYS A 645 -5.75 0.75 -24.11
N LEU A 646 -6.01 2.00 -24.43
CA LEU A 646 -5.84 3.13 -23.51
C LEU A 646 -7.15 3.59 -22.89
N PHE A 647 -8.23 3.69 -23.68
CA PHE A 647 -9.53 4.16 -23.21
C PHE A 647 -10.11 3.25 -22.10
N THR A 648 -10.20 1.95 -22.36
CA THR A 648 -10.84 1.00 -21.44
C THR A 648 -10.11 0.89 -20.09
N PRO A 649 -8.77 0.75 -20.00
CA PRO A 649 -8.07 0.74 -18.70
C PRO A 649 -8.21 2.03 -17.92
N LEU A 650 -8.13 3.20 -18.57
CA LEU A 650 -8.29 4.49 -17.89
C LEU A 650 -9.70 4.64 -17.33
N THR A 651 -10.71 4.40 -18.17
CA THR A 651 -12.12 4.51 -17.79
C THR A 651 -12.51 3.52 -16.69
N THR A 652 -12.18 2.24 -16.87
CA THR A 652 -12.53 1.18 -15.90
C THR A 652 -11.80 1.30 -14.58
N SER A 653 -10.57 1.87 -14.54
CA SER A 653 -9.86 2.07 -13.28
C SER A 653 -10.56 3.10 -12.39
N VAL A 654 -11.03 4.20 -12.99
CA VAL A 654 -11.81 5.22 -12.28
C VAL A 654 -13.12 4.64 -11.79
N LEU A 655 -13.87 3.98 -12.70
CA LEU A 655 -15.18 3.42 -12.39
C LEU A 655 -15.12 2.28 -11.39
N TYR A 656 -14.14 1.41 -11.50
CA TYR A 656 -13.97 0.30 -10.57
C TYR A 656 -13.75 0.79 -9.13
N SER A 657 -12.94 1.85 -8.98
CA SER A 657 -12.68 2.45 -7.66
C SER A 657 -13.97 3.01 -7.03
N ILE A 658 -14.82 3.68 -7.82
CA ILE A 658 -16.11 4.20 -7.36
C ILE A 658 -17.09 3.05 -7.05
N SER A 659 -17.20 2.10 -7.96
CA SER A 659 -18.16 1.00 -7.89
C SER A 659 -17.87 0.03 -6.74
N ALA A 660 -16.60 -0.27 -6.47
CA ALA A 660 -16.19 -1.16 -5.37
C ALA A 660 -16.63 -0.63 -4.00
N VAL A 661 -16.67 0.70 -3.84
CA VAL A 661 -17.12 1.34 -2.61
C VAL A 661 -18.65 1.50 -2.57
N MET A 662 -19.28 1.77 -3.72
CA MET A 662 -20.69 2.14 -3.79
C MET A 662 -21.63 0.92 -3.86
N PHE A 663 -21.27 -0.16 -4.53
CA PHE A 663 -22.13 -1.32 -4.68
C PHE A 663 -22.56 -2.00 -3.36
N PRO A 664 -21.65 -2.25 -2.40
CA PRO A 664 -22.07 -2.73 -1.07
C PRO A 664 -22.98 -1.75 -0.32
N ARG A 665 -22.82 -0.45 -0.56
CA ARG A 665 -23.68 0.58 0.04
C ARG A 665 -25.05 0.61 -0.60
N PHE A 666 -25.15 0.43 -1.92
CA PHE A 666 -26.46 0.29 -2.60
C PHE A 666 -27.28 -0.86 -2.04
N ASN A 667 -26.65 -2.03 -1.81
CA ASN A 667 -27.32 -3.16 -1.20
C ASN A 667 -27.82 -2.86 0.23
N ARG A 668 -27.01 -2.13 1.04
CA ARG A 668 -27.39 -1.74 2.41
C ARG A 668 -28.50 -0.71 2.46
N GLU A 669 -28.44 0.32 1.62
CA GLU A 669 -29.47 1.36 1.58
C GLU A 669 -30.79 0.82 1.06
N PHE A 670 -30.77 -0.12 0.10
CA PHE A 670 -31.99 -0.78 -0.38
C PHE A 670 -32.72 -1.60 0.69
N THR A 671 -32.00 -2.20 1.66
CA THR A 671 -32.59 -2.98 2.76
C THR A 671 -33.27 -2.14 3.83
N ARG A 672 -33.16 -0.80 3.80
CA ARG A 672 -33.79 0.12 4.78
C ARG A 672 -35.26 0.46 4.49
N GLU A 673 -35.84 -0.11 3.44
CA GLU A 673 -37.24 0.09 3.02
C GLU A 673 -37.64 1.55 2.69
N ASP A 674 -36.68 2.48 2.66
CA ASP A 674 -36.88 3.87 2.25
C ASP A 674 -36.53 4.04 0.76
N ALA A 675 -37.54 3.85 -0.10
CA ALA A 675 -37.34 3.95 -1.55
C ALA A 675 -36.89 5.35 -2.02
N LYS A 676 -37.39 6.44 -1.38
CA LYS A 676 -37.01 7.81 -1.73
C LYS A 676 -35.60 8.14 -1.27
N GLY A 677 -35.21 7.74 -0.06
CA GLY A 677 -33.86 7.87 0.44
C GLY A 677 -32.85 7.10 -0.40
N TYR A 678 -33.21 5.88 -0.80
CA TYR A 678 -32.39 5.06 -1.71
C TYR A 678 -32.14 5.74 -3.06
N LEU A 679 -33.19 6.22 -3.72
CA LEU A 679 -33.06 6.92 -5.00
C LEU A 679 -32.28 8.24 -4.86
N GLY A 680 -32.50 8.98 -3.77
CA GLY A 680 -31.74 10.19 -3.45
C GLY A 680 -30.25 9.91 -3.27
N TYR A 681 -29.91 8.80 -2.62
CA TYR A 681 -28.54 8.35 -2.46
C TYR A 681 -27.89 7.99 -3.81
N ILE A 682 -28.58 7.21 -4.67
CA ILE A 682 -28.09 6.88 -6.02
C ILE A 682 -27.84 8.15 -6.82
N TRP A 683 -28.79 9.11 -6.80
CA TRP A 683 -28.63 10.37 -7.54
C TRP A 683 -27.38 11.15 -7.07
N ASN A 684 -27.19 11.29 -5.76
CA ASN A 684 -26.01 11.97 -5.21
C ASN A 684 -24.70 11.30 -5.66
N VAL A 685 -24.65 9.98 -5.68
CA VAL A 685 -23.46 9.24 -6.16
C VAL A 685 -23.25 9.46 -7.66
N THR A 686 -24.32 9.44 -8.46
CA THR A 686 -24.28 9.68 -9.90
C THR A 686 -23.82 11.10 -10.22
N GLU A 687 -24.40 12.11 -9.54
CA GLU A 687 -24.03 13.52 -9.66
C GLU A 687 -22.54 13.75 -9.35
N ASN A 688 -22.05 13.21 -8.22
CA ASN A 688 -20.64 13.31 -7.82
C ASN A 688 -19.69 12.64 -8.81
N THR A 689 -20.09 11.49 -9.33
CA THR A 689 -19.32 10.73 -10.32
C THR A 689 -19.20 11.53 -11.62
N LEU A 690 -20.28 12.12 -12.11
CA LEU A 690 -20.29 12.96 -13.31
C LEU A 690 -19.40 14.19 -13.15
N LEU A 691 -19.52 14.92 -12.02
CA LEU A 691 -18.69 16.09 -11.73
C LEU A 691 -17.18 15.77 -11.67
N PHE A 692 -16.83 14.56 -11.26
CA PHE A 692 -15.45 14.09 -11.27
C PHE A 692 -14.97 13.68 -12.67
N ILE A 693 -15.83 13.05 -13.47
CA ILE A 693 -15.47 12.50 -14.78
C ILE A 693 -15.43 13.60 -15.86
N PHE A 694 -16.24 14.66 -15.79
CA PHE A 694 -16.29 15.73 -16.77
C PHE A 694 -14.90 16.34 -17.08
N PRO A 695 -14.09 16.76 -16.10
CA PRO A 695 -12.75 17.27 -16.38
C PRO A 695 -11.82 16.20 -16.98
N VAL A 696 -11.97 14.95 -16.61
CA VAL A 696 -11.18 13.83 -17.17
C VAL A 696 -11.53 13.63 -18.65
N CYS A 697 -12.82 13.64 -18.99
CA CYS A 697 -13.27 13.59 -20.38
C CYS A 697 -12.70 14.75 -21.21
N ALA A 698 -12.74 15.98 -20.68
CA ALA A 698 -12.21 17.15 -21.37
C ALA A 698 -10.70 17.01 -21.64
N MET A 699 -9.92 16.54 -20.69
CA MET A 699 -8.48 16.27 -20.88
C MET A 699 -8.24 15.18 -21.92
N MET A 700 -8.98 14.06 -21.86
CA MET A 700 -8.83 12.97 -22.84
C MET A 700 -9.21 13.42 -24.25
N CYS A 701 -10.21 14.29 -24.39
CA CYS A 701 -10.59 14.85 -25.68
C CYS A 701 -9.53 15.83 -26.20
N ALA A 702 -9.03 16.74 -25.36
CA ALA A 702 -8.10 17.77 -25.77
C ALA A 702 -6.69 17.20 -26.09
N PHE A 703 -6.25 16.23 -25.31
CA PHE A 703 -4.90 15.66 -25.44
C PHE A 703 -4.90 14.27 -26.09
N GLY A 704 -6.01 13.83 -26.70
CA GLY A 704 -6.15 12.48 -27.23
C GLY A 704 -5.02 12.09 -28.19
N THR A 705 -4.74 12.94 -29.19
CA THR A 705 -3.67 12.72 -30.16
C THR A 705 -2.29 12.79 -29.52
N ASP A 706 -2.06 13.70 -28.57
CA ASP A 706 -0.78 13.84 -27.87
C ASP A 706 -0.49 12.65 -26.97
N ILE A 707 -1.50 12.14 -26.26
CA ILE A 707 -1.39 10.93 -25.45
C ILE A 707 -0.97 9.73 -26.33
N ILE A 708 -1.64 9.56 -27.48
CA ILE A 708 -1.31 8.51 -28.45
C ILE A 708 0.12 8.71 -28.98
N ARG A 709 0.52 9.95 -29.34
CA ARG A 709 1.85 10.29 -29.80
C ARG A 709 2.92 9.92 -28.80
N VAL A 710 2.77 10.34 -27.55
CA VAL A 710 3.73 10.05 -26.48
C VAL A 710 3.89 8.55 -26.27
N ILE A 711 2.79 7.79 -26.28
CA ILE A 711 2.77 6.39 -25.92
C ILE A 711 3.15 5.49 -27.10
N PHE A 712 2.60 5.69 -28.29
CA PHE A 712 2.72 4.72 -29.38
C PHE A 712 3.57 5.17 -30.56
N GLU A 713 3.66 6.47 -30.88
CA GLU A 713 4.39 6.94 -32.07
C GLU A 713 5.86 6.52 -32.03
N GLY A 714 6.32 5.87 -33.08
CA GLY A 714 7.69 5.41 -33.24
C GLY A 714 7.75 4.05 -33.98
N GLY A 715 8.89 3.76 -34.59
CA GLY A 715 9.05 2.57 -35.41
C GLY A 715 8.03 2.50 -36.53
N SER A 716 7.25 1.44 -36.58
CA SER A 716 6.19 1.22 -37.57
C SER A 716 4.90 2.00 -37.29
N PHE A 717 4.76 2.62 -36.09
CA PHE A 717 3.58 3.43 -35.76
C PHE A 717 3.83 4.89 -36.17
N THR A 718 3.30 5.26 -37.34
CA THR A 718 3.56 6.55 -38.00
C THR A 718 2.74 7.70 -37.41
N ALA A 719 3.06 8.95 -37.82
CA ALA A 719 2.28 10.13 -37.46
C ALA A 719 0.81 10.04 -37.97
N ALA A 720 0.57 9.42 -39.13
CA ALA A 720 -0.77 9.17 -39.65
C ALA A 720 -1.54 8.18 -38.76
N SER A 721 -0.87 7.12 -38.28
CA SER A 721 -1.43 6.18 -37.31
C SER A 721 -1.78 6.88 -36.00
N THR A 722 -0.92 7.81 -35.55
CA THR A 722 -1.12 8.64 -34.35
C THR A 722 -2.36 9.51 -34.48
N GLU A 723 -2.53 10.21 -35.58
CA GLU A 723 -3.66 11.13 -35.78
C GLU A 723 -4.99 10.36 -35.86
N MET A 724 -5.02 9.25 -36.60
CA MET A 724 -6.20 8.39 -36.69
C MET A 724 -6.59 7.83 -35.32
N THR A 725 -5.66 7.17 -34.64
CA THR A 725 -5.88 6.55 -33.33
C THR A 725 -6.28 7.58 -32.28
N GLY A 726 -5.61 8.75 -32.26
CA GLY A 726 -5.89 9.86 -31.36
C GLY A 726 -7.27 10.46 -31.55
N SER A 727 -7.70 10.60 -32.80
CA SER A 727 -9.04 11.08 -33.14
C SER A 727 -10.14 10.11 -32.72
N ILE A 728 -9.94 8.79 -32.88
CA ILE A 728 -10.84 7.74 -32.40
C ILE A 728 -10.90 7.77 -30.85
N PHE A 729 -9.74 7.84 -30.19
CA PHE A 729 -9.65 7.91 -28.74
C PHE A 729 -10.40 9.12 -28.16
N ALA A 730 -10.23 10.30 -28.76
CA ALA A 730 -10.92 11.52 -28.34
C ALA A 730 -12.46 11.41 -28.52
N ARG A 731 -12.94 10.73 -29.54
CA ARG A 731 -14.39 10.50 -29.77
C ARG A 731 -14.95 9.50 -28.73
N TYR A 732 -14.23 8.43 -28.40
CA TYR A 732 -14.62 7.53 -27.31
C TYR A 732 -14.63 8.22 -25.94
N ALA A 733 -13.70 9.15 -25.70
CA ALA A 733 -13.63 9.92 -24.46
C ALA A 733 -14.91 10.75 -24.20
N LEU A 734 -15.60 11.24 -25.24
CA LEU A 734 -16.89 11.92 -25.10
C LEU A 734 -17.98 11.04 -24.46
N GLY A 735 -17.94 9.73 -24.73
CA GLY A 735 -18.87 8.75 -24.17
C GLY A 735 -18.53 8.28 -22.75
N MET A 736 -17.36 8.65 -22.19
CA MET A 736 -16.89 8.14 -20.88
C MET A 736 -17.87 8.44 -19.73
N SER A 737 -18.43 9.66 -19.70
CA SER A 737 -19.40 10.07 -18.69
C SER A 737 -20.69 9.25 -18.74
N ALA A 738 -21.18 8.99 -19.96
CA ALA A 738 -22.35 8.16 -20.18
C ALA A 738 -22.12 6.69 -19.80
N PHE A 739 -20.98 6.15 -20.18
CA PHE A 739 -20.56 4.80 -19.78
C PHE A 739 -20.49 4.65 -18.25
N ALA A 740 -19.96 5.67 -17.56
CA ALA A 740 -19.92 5.69 -16.10
C ALA A 740 -21.31 5.66 -15.46
N VAL A 741 -22.25 6.42 -15.99
CA VAL A 741 -23.64 6.42 -15.52
C VAL A 741 -24.30 5.06 -15.75
N LEU A 742 -24.13 4.48 -16.94
CA LEU A 742 -24.67 3.15 -17.25
C LEU A 742 -24.15 2.08 -16.32
N ASP A 743 -22.82 2.04 -16.08
CA ASP A 743 -22.21 1.08 -15.16
C ASP A 743 -22.73 1.22 -13.72
N LEU A 744 -22.84 2.46 -13.24
CA LEU A 744 -23.32 2.75 -11.89
C LEU A 744 -24.78 2.39 -11.70
N LEU A 745 -25.67 2.79 -12.65
CA LEU A 745 -27.09 2.53 -12.58
C LEU A 745 -27.42 1.05 -12.83
N ASN A 746 -26.66 0.33 -13.66
CA ASN A 746 -26.76 -1.12 -13.78
C ASN A 746 -26.61 -1.79 -12.38
N LYS A 747 -25.62 -1.37 -11.62
CA LYS A 747 -25.37 -1.90 -10.26
C LYS A 747 -26.47 -1.52 -9.27
N ALA A 748 -27.05 -0.32 -9.40
CA ALA A 748 -28.18 0.10 -8.60
C ALA A 748 -29.43 -0.77 -8.89
N TYR A 749 -29.71 -1.06 -10.15
CA TYR A 749 -30.79 -1.98 -10.56
C TYR A 749 -30.53 -3.41 -10.08
N TYR A 750 -29.29 -3.90 -10.07
CA TYR A 750 -28.96 -5.22 -9.54
C TYR A 750 -29.21 -5.32 -8.03
N ALA A 751 -28.88 -4.26 -7.27
CA ALA A 751 -29.20 -4.20 -5.85
C ALA A 751 -30.72 -4.30 -5.61
N MET A 752 -31.53 -3.72 -6.50
CA MET A 752 -33.00 -3.82 -6.48
C MET A 752 -33.55 -5.15 -7.04
N LYS A 753 -32.68 -6.06 -7.49
CA LYS A 753 -33.06 -7.32 -8.18
C LYS A 753 -33.89 -7.13 -9.48
N LYS A 754 -33.82 -5.93 -10.08
CA LYS A 754 -34.52 -5.57 -11.33
C LYS A 754 -33.58 -5.61 -12.50
N THR A 755 -33.19 -6.79 -13.00
CA THR A 755 -32.17 -6.98 -14.04
C THR A 755 -32.69 -6.77 -15.47
N LEU A 756 -34.02 -6.83 -15.68
CA LEU A 756 -34.61 -6.72 -17.03
C LEU A 756 -34.52 -5.32 -17.61
N VAL A 757 -34.70 -4.27 -16.81
CA VAL A 757 -34.65 -2.87 -17.28
C VAL A 757 -33.29 -2.52 -17.85
N PRO A 758 -32.16 -2.70 -17.12
CA PRO A 758 -30.83 -2.45 -17.66
C PRO A 758 -30.53 -3.31 -18.89
N LEU A 759 -31.00 -4.56 -18.94
CA LEU A 759 -30.82 -5.43 -20.10
C LEU A 759 -31.47 -4.82 -21.36
N LEU A 760 -32.74 -4.40 -21.29
CA LEU A 760 -33.46 -3.82 -22.42
C LEU A 760 -32.83 -2.51 -22.89
N ILE A 761 -32.42 -1.63 -21.97
CA ILE A 761 -31.75 -0.36 -22.31
C ILE A 761 -30.41 -0.62 -22.98
N ASN A 762 -29.60 -1.53 -22.48
CA ASN A 762 -28.29 -1.86 -23.06
C ASN A 762 -28.42 -2.52 -24.44
N LEU A 763 -29.45 -3.36 -24.67
CA LEU A 763 -29.77 -3.87 -26.01
C LEU A 763 -30.21 -2.73 -26.95
N GLY A 764 -30.97 -1.76 -26.45
CA GLY A 764 -31.33 -0.53 -27.18
C GLY A 764 -30.12 0.31 -27.57
N VAL A 765 -29.13 0.44 -26.67
CA VAL A 765 -27.86 1.13 -26.98
C VAL A 765 -27.14 0.42 -28.12
N LEU A 766 -27.05 -0.91 -28.08
CA LEU A 766 -26.39 -1.70 -29.10
C LEU A 766 -27.10 -1.57 -30.47
N ALA A 767 -28.41 -1.66 -30.48
CA ALA A 767 -29.20 -1.48 -31.69
C ALA A 767 -29.03 -0.05 -32.29
N LEU A 768 -29.04 0.96 -31.42
CA LEU A 768 -28.80 2.34 -31.84
C LEU A 768 -27.39 2.55 -32.39
N ASN A 769 -26.37 1.96 -31.78
CA ASN A 769 -25.00 2.00 -32.29
C ASN A 769 -24.90 1.40 -33.68
N ILE A 770 -25.49 0.23 -33.94
CA ILE A 770 -25.55 -0.38 -35.29
C ILE A 770 -26.19 0.57 -36.34
N VAL A 771 -27.28 1.24 -35.98
CA VAL A 771 -27.96 2.18 -36.87
C VAL A 771 -27.07 3.40 -37.13
N LEU A 772 -26.50 3.98 -36.09
CA LEU A 772 -25.66 5.18 -36.22
C LEU A 772 -24.36 4.88 -36.99
N ASN A 773 -23.77 3.71 -36.89
CA ASN A 773 -22.60 3.30 -37.65
C ASN A 773 -22.88 3.22 -39.18
N ARG A 774 -24.13 2.93 -39.59
CA ARG A 774 -24.55 3.00 -41.00
C ARG A 774 -24.70 4.42 -41.50
N VAL A 775 -24.92 5.38 -40.61
CA VAL A 775 -25.07 6.81 -40.95
C VAL A 775 -23.70 7.49 -40.98
N PHE A 776 -22.87 7.25 -39.94
CA PHE A 776 -21.58 7.87 -39.80
C PHE A 776 -20.46 6.97 -40.37
N ARG A 777 -20.29 7.02 -41.70
CA ARG A 777 -19.33 6.16 -42.42
C ARG A 777 -17.92 6.74 -42.47
N THR A 778 -17.36 7.08 -41.32
CA THR A 778 -15.95 7.50 -41.17
C THR A 778 -15.39 6.91 -39.86
N ASP A 779 -14.08 6.74 -39.77
CA ASP A 779 -13.43 6.19 -38.58
C ASP A 779 -13.83 6.94 -37.30
N THR A 780 -13.75 8.25 -37.33
CA THR A 780 -14.13 9.12 -36.21
C THR A 780 -15.65 9.16 -36.01
N GLY A 781 -16.44 9.02 -37.06
CA GLY A 781 -17.90 8.99 -37.02
C GLY A 781 -18.43 7.76 -36.31
N VAL A 782 -17.86 6.59 -36.60
CA VAL A 782 -18.20 5.32 -35.94
C VAL A 782 -17.88 5.38 -34.43
N ALA A 783 -16.73 5.93 -34.04
CA ALA A 783 -16.40 6.13 -32.62
C ALA A 783 -17.35 7.14 -31.91
N ALA A 784 -17.77 8.19 -32.64
CA ALA A 784 -18.76 9.14 -32.12
C ALA A 784 -20.15 8.50 -31.98
N ALA A 785 -20.54 7.59 -32.90
CA ALA A 785 -21.80 6.84 -32.82
C ALA A 785 -21.93 6.07 -31.51
N THR A 786 -20.89 5.40 -31.09
CA THR A 786 -20.85 4.73 -29.79
C THR A 786 -21.05 5.70 -28.62
N SER A 787 -20.37 6.85 -28.64
CA SER A 787 -20.52 7.87 -27.58
C SER A 787 -21.95 8.44 -27.52
N ILE A 788 -22.59 8.64 -28.69
CA ILE A 788 -23.98 9.09 -28.79
C ILE A 788 -24.93 8.01 -28.26
N ALA A 789 -24.76 6.77 -28.71
CA ALA A 789 -25.60 5.65 -28.26
C ALA A 789 -25.55 5.43 -26.76
N LEU A 790 -24.34 5.45 -26.15
CA LEU A 790 -24.15 5.36 -24.71
C LEU A 790 -24.82 6.53 -23.98
N THR A 791 -24.71 7.75 -24.50
CA THR A 791 -25.33 8.96 -23.92
C THR A 791 -26.86 8.86 -23.91
N ILE A 792 -27.46 8.44 -25.00
CA ILE A 792 -28.92 8.23 -25.09
C ILE A 792 -29.34 7.11 -24.11
N GLY A 793 -28.59 6.01 -24.03
CA GLY A 793 -28.85 4.93 -23.07
C GLY A 793 -28.77 5.39 -21.63
N ALA A 794 -27.77 6.20 -21.28
CA ALA A 794 -27.60 6.75 -19.92
C ALA A 794 -28.78 7.67 -19.54
N LEU A 795 -29.21 8.55 -20.49
CA LEU A 795 -30.37 9.40 -20.28
C LEU A 795 -31.67 8.60 -20.14
N ALA A 796 -31.84 7.55 -20.95
CA ALA A 796 -32.99 6.65 -20.84
C ALA A 796 -33.01 5.93 -19.48
N MET A 797 -31.85 5.49 -18.98
CA MET A 797 -31.77 4.83 -17.68
C MET A 797 -32.06 5.78 -16.52
N ILE A 798 -31.56 7.02 -16.58
CA ILE A 798 -31.89 8.07 -15.61
C ILE A 798 -33.38 8.37 -15.63
N ALA A 799 -33.95 8.61 -16.84
CA ALA A 799 -35.36 8.91 -16.97
C ALA A 799 -36.25 7.78 -16.43
N GLN A 800 -35.91 6.53 -16.69
CA GLN A 800 -36.68 5.37 -16.22
C GLN A 800 -36.55 5.19 -14.68
N LEU A 801 -35.36 5.35 -14.11
CA LEU A 801 -35.14 5.11 -12.66
C LEU A 801 -35.78 6.21 -11.79
N PHE A 802 -35.68 7.46 -12.23
CA PHE A 802 -36.11 8.64 -11.48
C PHE A 802 -37.46 9.24 -11.93
N ARG A 803 -38.22 8.52 -12.79
CA ARG A 803 -39.52 8.99 -13.28
C ARG A 803 -40.47 9.34 -12.15
N GLY A 804 -40.98 10.55 -12.13
CA GLY A 804 -41.99 11.02 -11.17
C GLY A 804 -41.46 11.27 -9.74
N THR A 805 -40.16 11.15 -9.51
CA THR A 805 -39.59 11.29 -8.16
C THR A 805 -39.22 12.72 -7.75
N GLY A 806 -38.96 13.61 -8.72
CA GLY A 806 -38.45 14.97 -8.45
C GLY A 806 -37.04 15.04 -7.88
N ILE A 807 -36.28 13.92 -7.84
CA ILE A 807 -34.96 13.81 -7.19
C ILE A 807 -33.86 14.36 -8.09
N VAL A 808 -34.01 14.30 -9.42
CA VAL A 808 -33.00 14.71 -10.39
C VAL A 808 -32.77 16.22 -10.34
N ARG A 809 -31.57 16.61 -9.93
CA ARG A 809 -31.13 18.01 -9.86
C ARG A 809 -30.23 18.32 -11.06
N LEU A 810 -30.73 19.08 -12.05
CA LEU A 810 -29.95 19.43 -13.23
C LEU A 810 -28.97 20.58 -13.00
N VAL A 811 -29.28 21.50 -12.09
CA VAL A 811 -28.47 22.70 -11.83
C VAL A 811 -27.01 22.40 -11.50
N PRO A 812 -26.69 21.45 -10.59
CA PRO A 812 -25.27 21.11 -10.32
C PRO A 812 -24.55 20.54 -11.55
N LEU A 813 -25.23 19.74 -12.36
CA LEU A 813 -24.65 19.18 -13.59
C LEU A 813 -24.39 20.27 -14.63
N LEU A 814 -25.31 21.20 -14.82
CA LEU A 814 -25.14 22.34 -15.72
C LEU A 814 -23.97 23.25 -15.30
N LYS A 815 -23.82 23.49 -14.00
CA LYS A 815 -22.65 24.20 -13.44
C LYS A 815 -21.35 23.44 -13.70
N GLY A 816 -21.36 22.12 -13.55
CA GLY A 816 -20.21 21.25 -13.86
C GLY A 816 -19.85 21.29 -15.35
N LEU A 817 -20.84 21.24 -16.24
CA LEU A 817 -20.63 21.37 -17.69
C LEU A 817 -20.09 22.77 -18.06
N ALA A 818 -20.58 23.84 -17.45
CA ALA A 818 -20.06 25.20 -17.66
C ALA A 818 -18.58 25.31 -17.20
N ALA A 819 -18.25 24.73 -16.06
CA ALA A 819 -16.87 24.68 -15.58
C ALA A 819 -15.98 23.84 -16.53
N THR A 820 -16.50 22.73 -17.06
CA THR A 820 -15.80 21.88 -18.04
C THR A 820 -15.60 22.63 -19.38
N ALA A 821 -16.58 23.39 -19.84
CA ALA A 821 -16.46 24.21 -21.04
C ALA A 821 -15.36 25.29 -20.87
N ALA A 822 -15.34 25.98 -19.73
CA ALA A 822 -14.27 26.95 -19.38
C ALA A 822 -12.90 26.26 -19.34
N MET A 823 -12.81 25.10 -18.74
CA MET A 823 -11.60 24.27 -18.74
C MET A 823 -11.17 23.91 -20.16
N SER A 824 -12.09 23.46 -21.01
CA SER A 824 -11.79 23.07 -22.39
C SER A 824 -11.22 24.23 -23.19
N LEU A 825 -11.72 25.46 -23.00
CA LEU A 825 -11.16 26.68 -23.63
C LEU A 825 -9.68 26.88 -23.23
N VAL A 826 -9.36 26.65 -21.97
CA VAL A 826 -7.97 26.76 -21.49
C VAL A 826 -7.09 25.61 -22.03
N LEU A 827 -7.64 24.38 -22.12
CA LEU A 827 -6.89 23.24 -22.66
C LEU A 827 -6.56 23.45 -24.13
N TYR A 828 -7.55 23.78 -24.97
CA TYR A 828 -7.35 24.01 -26.42
C TYR A 828 -6.60 25.31 -26.69
N GLY A 829 -6.92 26.41 -25.99
CA GLY A 829 -6.23 27.69 -26.13
C GLY A 829 -4.78 27.64 -25.64
N GLY A 830 -4.54 27.05 -24.49
CA GLY A 830 -3.20 26.85 -23.95
C GLY A 830 -2.35 25.92 -24.82
N HIS A 831 -2.96 24.86 -25.36
CA HIS A 831 -2.29 23.97 -26.29
C HIS A 831 -1.87 24.69 -27.60
N ALA A 832 -2.72 25.59 -28.12
CA ALA A 832 -2.44 26.37 -29.32
C ALA A 832 -1.40 27.48 -29.08
N LEU A 833 -1.42 28.10 -27.89
CA LEU A 833 -0.52 29.21 -27.52
C LEU A 833 0.89 28.75 -27.12
N LEU A 834 1.01 27.57 -26.52
CA LEU A 834 2.31 27.00 -26.16
C LEU A 834 2.97 26.34 -27.38
N VAL A 835 3.41 27.15 -28.31
CA VAL A 835 4.26 26.70 -29.43
C VAL A 835 5.66 26.46 -28.88
N MET A 836 6.08 25.21 -28.85
CA MET A 836 7.44 24.84 -28.42
C MET A 836 8.35 24.65 -29.63
N ALA A 837 9.60 25.13 -29.53
CA ALA A 837 10.59 25.05 -30.61
C ALA A 837 11.02 23.60 -30.91
N ASP A 838 10.82 22.69 -29.97
CA ASP A 838 11.10 21.25 -30.10
C ASP A 838 9.83 20.46 -29.75
N GLU A 839 9.36 19.62 -30.67
CA GLU A 839 8.21 18.72 -30.47
C GLU A 839 8.62 17.34 -29.89
N SER A 840 9.71 17.27 -29.11
CA SER A 840 10.10 16.02 -28.46
C SER A 840 8.97 15.49 -27.57
N LYS A 841 8.86 14.15 -27.42
CA LYS A 841 7.86 13.51 -26.56
C LYS A 841 7.86 14.04 -25.13
N LEU A 842 9.06 14.34 -24.61
CA LEU A 842 9.21 14.90 -23.26
C LEU A 842 8.60 16.30 -23.15
N MET A 843 8.86 17.15 -24.14
CA MET A 843 8.31 18.51 -24.20
C MET A 843 6.80 18.51 -24.35
N LEU A 844 6.27 17.55 -25.12
CA LEU A 844 4.83 17.34 -25.26
C LEU A 844 4.17 16.92 -23.93
N VAL A 845 4.81 16.06 -23.17
CA VAL A 845 4.35 15.70 -21.81
C VAL A 845 4.34 16.92 -20.87
N VAL A 846 5.37 17.77 -20.95
CA VAL A 846 5.44 19.02 -20.16
C VAL A 846 4.32 19.98 -20.58
N LYS A 847 4.10 20.14 -21.89
CA LYS A 847 3.03 20.98 -22.45
C LYS A 847 1.65 20.52 -21.97
N CYS A 848 1.34 19.24 -22.12
CA CYS A 848 0.09 18.64 -21.67
C CYS A 848 -0.07 18.73 -20.14
N GLY A 849 1.04 18.57 -19.39
CA GLY A 849 1.05 18.70 -17.94
C GLY A 849 0.72 20.12 -17.47
N LEU A 850 1.40 21.13 -18.04
CA LEU A 850 1.18 22.53 -17.68
C LEU A 850 -0.26 22.99 -18.03
N THR A 851 -0.70 22.71 -19.27
CA THR A 851 -2.07 23.06 -19.71
C THR A 851 -3.14 22.28 -18.95
N GLY A 852 -2.87 21.02 -18.62
CA GLY A 852 -3.77 20.19 -17.79
C GLY A 852 -3.93 20.73 -16.38
N VAL A 853 -2.82 21.12 -15.72
CA VAL A 853 -2.87 21.76 -14.38
C VAL A 853 -3.62 23.09 -14.42
N ALA A 854 -3.36 23.95 -15.43
CA ALA A 854 -4.08 25.21 -15.63
C ALA A 854 -5.58 24.96 -15.85
N GLY A 855 -5.94 23.98 -16.71
CA GLY A 855 -7.31 23.59 -16.95
C GLY A 855 -8.02 23.09 -15.68
N CYS A 856 -7.38 22.24 -14.88
CA CYS A 856 -7.92 21.78 -13.59
C CYS A 856 -8.13 22.94 -12.62
N ALA A 857 -7.21 23.89 -12.55
CA ALA A 857 -7.34 25.08 -11.70
C ALA A 857 -8.55 25.94 -12.13
N VAL A 858 -8.77 26.11 -13.43
CA VAL A 858 -9.95 26.81 -13.97
C VAL A 858 -11.23 26.04 -13.67
N TYR A 859 -11.26 24.72 -13.85
CA TYR A 859 -12.42 23.90 -13.48
C TYR A 859 -12.82 24.08 -12.03
N LEU A 860 -11.84 24.00 -11.11
CA LEU A 860 -12.04 24.18 -9.68
C LEU A 860 -12.49 25.61 -9.38
N GLY A 861 -11.83 26.62 -9.97
CA GLY A 861 -12.14 28.04 -9.76
C GLY A 861 -13.56 28.38 -10.19
N VAL A 862 -13.96 27.97 -11.38
CA VAL A 862 -15.33 28.19 -11.91
C VAL A 862 -16.37 27.42 -11.10
N SER A 863 -16.06 26.18 -10.69
CA SER A 863 -16.95 25.39 -9.82
C SER A 863 -17.19 26.08 -8.45
N LEU A 864 -16.17 26.72 -7.90
CA LEU A 864 -16.27 27.51 -6.67
C LEU A 864 -17.07 28.82 -6.87
N LEU A 865 -16.81 29.53 -7.96
CA LEU A 865 -17.53 30.75 -8.31
C LEU A 865 -19.04 30.48 -8.50
N LEU A 866 -19.37 29.34 -9.12
CA LEU A 866 -20.75 28.89 -9.31
C LEU A 866 -21.35 28.28 -8.03
N ARG A 867 -20.65 28.33 -6.91
CA ARG A 867 -21.09 27.80 -5.60
C ARG A 867 -21.58 26.36 -5.68
N GLN A 868 -20.77 25.47 -6.26
CA GLN A 868 -21.04 24.05 -6.19
C GLN A 868 -20.79 23.54 -4.77
N THR A 869 -21.86 23.12 -4.09
CA THR A 869 -21.84 22.66 -2.67
C THR A 869 -20.85 21.52 -2.43
N ILE A 870 -20.73 20.59 -3.37
CA ILE A 870 -19.86 19.41 -3.27
C ILE A 870 -18.37 19.78 -3.29
N MET A 871 -17.98 20.71 -4.17
CA MET A 871 -16.58 21.17 -4.23
C MET A 871 -16.20 21.98 -2.99
N ALA A 872 -17.14 22.78 -2.47
CA ALA A 872 -16.95 23.53 -1.23
C ALA A 872 -16.78 22.60 -0.01
N GLU A 873 -17.57 21.52 0.08
CA GLU A 873 -17.43 20.49 1.13
C GLU A 873 -16.14 19.68 0.99
N THR A 874 -15.75 19.32 -0.23
CA THR A 874 -14.52 18.58 -0.48
C THR A 874 -13.30 19.42 -0.06
N ILE A 875 -13.25 20.70 -0.46
CA ILE A 875 -12.17 21.61 -0.06
C ILE A 875 -12.18 21.86 1.45
N ARG A 876 -13.35 21.98 2.11
CA ARG A 876 -13.44 22.04 3.57
C ARG A 876 -12.89 20.77 4.25
N LYS A 877 -13.09 19.59 3.69
CA LYS A 877 -12.53 18.34 4.19
C LYS A 877 -11.02 18.20 3.94
N PHE A 878 -10.48 18.89 2.93
CA PHE A 878 -9.04 18.98 2.72
C PHE A 878 -8.37 20.07 3.55
N LYS A 879 -9.13 21.10 3.97
CA LYS A 879 -8.64 22.15 4.90
C LYS A 879 -8.76 21.75 6.38
N LYS A 880 -9.56 20.75 6.72
CA LYS A 880 -9.60 20.06 8.04
C LYS A 880 -8.71 18.81 8.02
#